data_e53c4ea28c368b2ffc1a2bb258a007d9
#
_entry.id   e53c4ea28c368b2ffc1a2bb258a007d9
#
_cell.length_a   1.000
_cell.length_b   1.000
_cell.length_c   1.000
_cell.angle_alpha   90.00
_cell.angle_beta   90.00
_cell.angle_gamma   90.00
#
_symmetry.space_group_name_H-M   'P 1'
#
loop_
_entity.id
_entity.type
_entity.pdbx_description
1 polymer ?
#
loop_
_entity_poly.entity_id
_entity_poly.type
_entity_poly.pdbx_seq_one_letter_code
_entity_poly.pdbx_strand_id
1 'polypeptide(L)'
;MSEKSTETRRHDWIAVAILTLIASLFFADVLVGSGNFYMRDLTRYYYPTKQILREIVQDGEFPYWNRHFSAGQPMAANPEHEVFYPFTWLILLPSYYLGYRLHILVHIYIGLIGMYALLRSMELRIPASFLGALAFGLGGIYLSYVNLLPILFCAAWLPLTCLFVRRFMFHPNVRDFALASLFLGMQFLVGEPTTVAQTGFLLGMYALYRGWYAAREWGHPATHAIPEMLSRVLFIALISIGAFAVGAAQMLSALDHVGESARSRTFDFSLVSAWSMPWAKFAELIYPNFLGYLSINRVMWYWGGGLYPGMGSPFLFNVYSGLLVTALGIGAFFVKPRGGRFVLLLVFFSLLMALGGNTPFLKLLYEAGIATGIRYPEKFLLVAVFAVIILAAQLFDRMLAGDDAIRDAALGFIAATTIVAAVLGLAAFTPLYEVLFIKVWGLKAGKSAEHMVELSRDGWLIAIARGAILFGLLWSVRKLKRPLWLGLMFVFVLADILPVVHDLNPRMPAAFFTGEPLASRHFPRDRHSYRIFHEADWYGQEEMAKKYFSTGDAVYWIVRNGLFPMTPVGEDLSMVLERDYDKTALLPTIDLVDSVWAVKRAGRTDWWRPFVAMSNIRYRGIYKPFDEERARVKKNMKVAEAIEFIDVGHHPRYYFADQMVTIRDRHDFVRKLTDGSYTDAVAFVTKPAFVPSRGVVRGMRETHNTATIDVESFGRAFLVMSVTTDKYWTVTIDGKPVRPLVTNIAYQGIEVPAGKHRVEMRYRNTLAAGGAKISIGASVLLLIAAFWPRRRELS
;
A
#
# COMPACT_ATOMS: atom_id res chain seq x y z
N MET A 1 23.45 -33.60 20.08
CA MET A 1 22.08 -33.34 19.58
C MET A 1 21.39 -34.70 19.55
N SER A 2 20.29 -34.89 20.31
CA SER A 2 19.62 -36.19 20.34
C SER A 2 18.93 -36.48 19.01
N GLU A 3 18.82 -37.76 18.63
CA GLU A 3 18.11 -38.25 17.45
C GLU A 3 16.70 -37.64 17.29
N LYS A 4 15.99 -37.52 18.40
CA LYS A 4 14.68 -36.84 18.48
C LYS A 4 14.70 -35.37 17.98
N SER A 5 15.79 -34.65 18.20
CA SER A 5 15.86 -33.22 17.73
C SER A 5 16.09 -33.16 16.22
N THR A 6 16.74 -34.14 15.64
CA THR A 6 17.02 -34.25 14.20
C THR A 6 15.76 -34.66 13.43
N GLU A 7 14.99 -35.59 13.97
CA GLU A 7 13.73 -36.06 13.39
C GLU A 7 12.66 -34.96 13.41
N THR A 8 12.53 -34.23 14.52
CA THR A 8 11.61 -33.07 14.60
C THR A 8 11.95 -32.00 13.58
N ARG A 9 13.23 -31.70 13.39
CA ARG A 9 13.68 -30.72 12.35
C ARG A 9 13.36 -31.20 10.94
N ARG A 10 13.52 -32.48 10.65
CA ARG A 10 13.15 -33.04 9.33
C ARG A 10 11.66 -32.85 9.04
N HIS A 11 10.80 -33.12 10.00
CA HIS A 11 9.37 -32.93 9.85
C HIS A 11 8.97 -31.44 9.68
N ASP A 12 9.65 -30.52 10.37
CA ASP A 12 9.46 -29.09 10.19
C ASP A 12 9.81 -28.65 8.75
N TRP A 13 10.92 -29.12 8.20
CA TRP A 13 11.30 -28.83 6.80
C TRP A 13 10.31 -29.40 5.79
N ILE A 14 9.79 -30.61 6.04
CA ILE A 14 8.72 -31.20 5.21
C ILE A 14 7.46 -30.30 5.25
N ALA A 15 7.06 -29.85 6.43
CA ALA A 15 5.91 -28.97 6.56
C ALA A 15 6.11 -27.63 5.81
N VAL A 16 7.29 -27.00 5.92
CA VAL A 16 7.65 -25.80 5.17
C VAL A 16 7.64 -26.05 3.67
N ALA A 17 8.18 -27.18 3.20
CA ALA A 17 8.16 -27.54 1.79
C ALA A 17 6.73 -27.72 1.26
N ILE A 18 5.83 -28.35 2.03
CA ILE A 18 4.43 -28.51 1.66
C ILE A 18 3.72 -27.14 1.63
N LEU A 19 3.93 -26.26 2.62
CA LEU A 19 3.38 -24.90 2.62
C LEU A 19 3.85 -24.12 1.39
N THR A 20 5.14 -24.19 1.07
CA THR A 20 5.71 -23.54 -0.11
C THR A 20 5.10 -24.09 -1.39
N LEU A 21 4.94 -25.42 -1.48
CA LEU A 21 4.32 -26.07 -2.64
C LEU A 21 2.86 -25.62 -2.82
N ILE A 22 2.07 -25.60 -1.74
CA ILE A 22 0.67 -25.15 -1.79
C ILE A 22 0.58 -23.70 -2.29
N ALA A 23 1.39 -22.79 -1.74
CA ALA A 23 1.42 -21.41 -2.20
C ALA A 23 1.90 -21.31 -3.66
N SER A 24 2.91 -22.11 -4.07
CA SER A 24 3.41 -22.13 -5.45
C SER A 24 2.37 -22.65 -6.45
N LEU A 25 1.60 -23.66 -6.08
CA LEU A 25 0.49 -24.16 -6.90
C LEU A 25 -0.64 -23.14 -6.99
N PHE A 26 -0.96 -22.47 -5.89
CA PHE A 26 -1.99 -21.42 -5.87
C PHE A 26 -1.63 -20.21 -6.75
N PHE A 27 -0.35 -19.85 -6.82
CA PHE A 27 0.17 -18.75 -7.64
C PHE A 27 0.91 -19.23 -8.90
N ALA A 28 0.66 -20.46 -9.37
CA ALA A 28 1.37 -21.03 -10.51
C ALA A 28 1.25 -20.18 -11.79
N ASP A 29 0.08 -19.59 -12.01
CA ASP A 29 -0.19 -18.69 -13.14
C ASP A 29 0.66 -17.40 -13.10
N VAL A 30 1.04 -16.94 -11.91
CA VAL A 30 1.93 -15.78 -11.70
C VAL A 30 3.40 -16.23 -11.67
N LEU A 31 3.73 -17.37 -11.09
CA LEU A 31 5.10 -17.87 -10.98
C LEU A 31 5.69 -18.30 -12.33
N VAL A 32 5.00 -19.17 -13.05
CA VAL A 32 5.48 -19.78 -14.30
C VAL A 32 4.63 -19.38 -15.51
N GLY A 33 3.42 -18.90 -15.31
CA GLY A 33 2.52 -18.43 -16.35
C GLY A 33 2.82 -16.98 -16.80
N SER A 34 1.91 -16.45 -17.62
CA SER A 34 1.98 -15.08 -18.13
C SER A 34 1.12 -14.09 -17.34
N GLY A 35 0.52 -14.50 -16.21
CA GLY A 35 -0.33 -13.65 -15.38
C GLY A 35 0.46 -12.73 -14.45
N ASN A 36 -0.07 -11.53 -14.18
CA ASN A 36 0.42 -10.67 -13.11
C ASN A 36 -0.74 -9.93 -12.45
N PHE A 37 -0.56 -9.57 -11.19
CA PHE A 37 -1.52 -8.75 -10.44
C PHE A 37 -1.59 -7.35 -11.02
N TYR A 38 -2.81 -6.80 -11.12
CA TYR A 38 -3.02 -5.50 -11.78
C TYR A 38 -3.94 -4.53 -11.03
N MET A 39 -4.68 -5.02 -10.05
CA MET A 39 -5.79 -4.28 -9.47
C MET A 39 -5.36 -3.08 -8.65
N ARG A 40 -6.19 -2.02 -8.59
CA ARG A 40 -5.98 -0.79 -7.80
C ARG A 40 -4.64 -0.12 -8.09
N ASP A 41 -3.86 0.12 -7.02
CA ASP A 41 -2.61 0.87 -7.06
C ASP A 41 -1.47 0.12 -7.77
N LEU A 42 -1.62 -1.21 -8.00
CA LEU A 42 -0.62 -2.00 -8.72
C LEU A 42 -0.36 -1.48 -10.13
N THR A 43 -1.42 -1.30 -10.94
CA THR A 43 -1.28 -0.81 -12.32
C THR A 43 -0.98 0.68 -12.37
N ARG A 44 -1.65 1.45 -11.49
CA ARG A 44 -1.66 2.90 -11.60
C ARG A 44 -0.46 3.56 -10.94
N TYR A 45 0.06 2.98 -9.87
CA TYR A 45 1.10 3.59 -9.05
C TYR A 45 2.36 2.72 -8.95
N TYR A 46 2.25 1.51 -8.39
CA TYR A 46 3.45 0.72 -8.04
C TYR A 46 4.21 0.20 -9.27
N TYR A 47 3.51 -0.35 -10.27
CA TYR A 47 4.18 -0.87 -11.46
C TYR A 47 4.97 0.21 -12.21
N PRO A 48 4.38 1.37 -12.59
CA PRO A 48 5.12 2.41 -13.28
C PRO A 48 6.20 3.06 -12.40
N THR A 49 5.95 3.26 -11.10
CA THR A 49 6.95 3.84 -10.19
C THR A 49 8.19 2.95 -10.07
N LYS A 50 8.01 1.62 -9.96
CA LYS A 50 9.14 0.69 -9.94
C LYS A 50 9.86 0.63 -11.31
N GLN A 51 9.17 0.90 -12.40
CA GLN A 51 9.76 1.01 -13.73
C GLN A 51 10.69 2.22 -13.82
N ILE A 52 10.26 3.40 -13.33
CA ILE A 52 11.11 4.60 -13.21
C ILE A 52 12.35 4.30 -12.37
N LEU A 53 12.13 3.68 -11.20
CA LEU A 53 13.23 3.33 -10.30
C LEU A 53 14.30 2.48 -11.00
N ARG A 54 13.86 1.48 -11.76
CA ARG A 54 14.75 0.64 -12.57
C ARG A 54 15.52 1.45 -13.61
N GLU A 55 14.83 2.30 -14.36
CA GLU A 55 15.40 3.15 -15.41
C GLU A 55 16.53 4.04 -14.87
N ILE A 56 16.26 4.79 -13.79
CA ILE A 56 17.25 5.67 -13.16
C ILE A 56 18.53 4.89 -12.79
N VAL A 57 18.37 3.68 -12.23
CA VAL A 57 19.51 2.86 -11.84
C VAL A 57 20.24 2.27 -13.04
N GLN A 58 19.54 1.90 -14.10
CA GLN A 58 20.15 1.41 -15.35
C GLN A 58 20.94 2.52 -16.08
N ASP A 59 20.52 3.78 -15.91
CA ASP A 59 21.26 4.95 -16.40
C ASP A 59 22.47 5.30 -15.52
N GLY A 60 22.75 4.50 -14.47
CA GLY A 60 23.90 4.68 -13.58
C GLY A 60 23.71 5.73 -12.49
N GLU A 61 22.47 6.20 -12.26
CA GLU A 61 22.19 7.20 -11.24
C GLU A 61 21.52 6.57 -10.01
N PHE A 62 21.68 7.25 -8.87
CA PHE A 62 20.90 6.91 -7.67
C PHE A 62 19.53 7.62 -7.74
N PRO A 63 18.40 6.95 -7.44
CA PRO A 63 17.06 7.48 -7.62
C PRO A 63 16.67 8.50 -6.54
N TYR A 64 17.34 9.66 -6.51
CA TYR A 64 16.97 10.74 -5.60
C TYR A 64 15.73 11.49 -6.07
N TRP A 65 15.60 11.73 -7.40
CA TRP A 65 14.58 12.57 -8.00
C TRP A 65 13.84 11.85 -9.12
N ASN A 66 12.52 11.94 -9.14
CA ASN A 66 11.67 11.48 -10.22
C ASN A 66 11.23 12.68 -11.05
N ARG A 67 11.81 12.85 -12.23
CA ARG A 67 11.51 13.96 -13.15
C ARG A 67 10.19 13.81 -13.91
N HIS A 68 9.64 12.60 -13.97
CA HIS A 68 8.49 12.25 -14.81
C HIS A 68 7.14 12.57 -14.18
N PHE A 69 7.11 12.88 -12.90
CA PHE A 69 5.88 13.13 -12.16
C PHE A 69 5.89 14.54 -11.54
N SER A 70 4.80 15.30 -11.74
CA SER A 70 4.55 16.64 -11.14
C SER A 70 5.68 17.65 -11.33
N ALA A 71 6.29 17.68 -12.53
CA ALA A 71 7.48 18.48 -12.83
C ALA A 71 8.71 18.16 -11.96
N GLY A 72 8.70 16.98 -11.35
CA GLY A 72 9.74 16.44 -10.48
C GLY A 72 9.33 16.36 -9.01
N GLN A 73 9.61 15.20 -8.40
CA GLN A 73 9.34 14.92 -6.98
C GLN A 73 10.49 14.10 -6.36
N PRO A 74 10.74 14.25 -5.04
CA PRO A 74 11.71 13.40 -4.34
C PRO A 74 11.33 11.92 -4.45
N MET A 75 12.25 11.07 -4.92
CA MET A 75 11.99 9.64 -5.06
C MET A 75 12.48 8.85 -3.85
N ALA A 76 13.74 9.00 -3.46
CA ALA A 76 14.32 8.28 -2.33
C ALA A 76 13.67 8.64 -0.98
N ALA A 77 13.17 9.88 -0.84
CA ALA A 77 12.53 10.31 0.40
C ALA A 77 11.08 9.86 0.53
N ASN A 78 10.41 9.55 -0.57
CA ASN A 78 9.04 9.03 -0.53
C ASN A 78 9.05 7.54 -0.17
N PRO A 79 8.49 7.13 0.99
CA PRO A 79 8.52 5.74 1.43
C PRO A 79 7.71 4.80 0.53
N GLU A 80 6.70 5.28 -0.18
CA GLU A 80 5.90 4.46 -1.11
C GLU A 80 6.73 3.91 -2.29
N HIS A 81 7.91 4.50 -2.54
CA HIS A 81 8.82 4.03 -3.58
C HIS A 81 9.75 2.91 -3.12
N GLU A 82 9.94 2.73 -1.80
CA GLU A 82 10.72 1.66 -1.17
C GLU A 82 12.15 1.55 -1.73
N VAL A 83 12.80 2.70 -1.99
CA VAL A 83 14.13 2.77 -2.64
C VAL A 83 15.20 2.03 -1.85
N PHE A 84 15.14 2.08 -0.53
CA PHE A 84 16.14 1.46 0.35
C PHE A 84 15.79 0.04 0.78
N TYR A 85 14.63 -0.48 0.33
CA TYR A 85 14.17 -1.80 0.70
C TYR A 85 14.83 -2.89 -0.17
N PRO A 86 15.55 -3.88 0.42
CA PRO A 86 16.38 -4.80 -0.37
C PRO A 86 15.63 -5.59 -1.45
N PHE A 87 14.38 -6.00 -1.16
CA PHE A 87 13.60 -6.79 -2.10
C PHE A 87 13.08 -5.98 -3.30
N THR A 88 13.06 -4.65 -3.20
CA THR A 88 12.73 -3.79 -4.34
C THR A 88 13.70 -4.02 -5.50
N TRP A 89 14.95 -4.33 -5.21
CA TRP A 89 15.99 -4.53 -6.23
C TRP A 89 15.83 -5.80 -7.08
N LEU A 90 14.86 -6.66 -6.76
CA LEU A 90 14.44 -7.74 -7.67
C LEU A 90 13.94 -7.21 -9.02
N ILE A 91 13.50 -5.95 -9.10
CA ILE A 91 13.14 -5.29 -10.35
C ILE A 91 14.31 -5.14 -11.34
N LEU A 92 15.55 -5.25 -10.87
CA LEU A 92 16.75 -5.21 -11.73
C LEU A 92 17.04 -6.52 -12.46
N LEU A 93 16.31 -7.59 -12.18
CA LEU A 93 16.39 -8.84 -12.95
C LEU A 93 16.23 -8.54 -14.46
N PRO A 94 16.81 -9.34 -15.36
CA PRO A 94 16.77 -9.10 -16.81
C PRO A 94 15.37 -8.80 -17.32
N SER A 95 14.36 -9.51 -16.85
CA SER A 95 12.95 -9.19 -17.09
C SER A 95 12.38 -8.37 -15.94
N TYR A 96 12.05 -7.10 -16.20
CA TYR A 96 11.32 -6.26 -15.23
C TYR A 96 10.01 -6.92 -14.78
N TYR A 97 9.27 -7.47 -15.73
CA TYR A 97 8.01 -8.14 -15.50
C TYR A 97 8.15 -9.32 -14.52
N LEU A 98 9.20 -10.12 -14.66
CA LEU A 98 9.52 -11.20 -13.72
C LEU A 98 9.95 -10.65 -12.36
N GLY A 99 10.83 -9.64 -12.36
CA GLY A 99 11.33 -9.03 -11.12
C GLY A 99 10.20 -8.44 -10.28
N TYR A 100 9.26 -7.76 -10.91
CA TYR A 100 8.09 -7.19 -10.25
C TYR A 100 7.17 -8.25 -9.64
N ARG A 101 6.93 -9.37 -10.33
CA ARG A 101 6.16 -10.52 -9.79
C ARG A 101 6.83 -11.11 -8.57
N LEU A 102 8.13 -11.37 -8.66
CA LEU A 102 8.91 -11.94 -7.56
C LEU A 102 8.97 -10.99 -6.37
N HIS A 103 9.06 -9.68 -6.60
CA HIS A 103 8.99 -8.66 -5.57
C HIS A 103 7.71 -8.76 -4.73
N ILE A 104 6.58 -9.10 -5.33
CA ILE A 104 5.32 -9.32 -4.59
C ILE A 104 5.31 -10.69 -3.92
N LEU A 105 5.57 -11.76 -4.68
CA LEU A 105 5.40 -13.14 -4.23
C LEU A 105 6.32 -13.52 -3.07
N VAL A 106 7.56 -13.03 -3.05
CA VAL A 106 8.51 -13.32 -1.97
C VAL A 106 7.95 -12.96 -0.59
N HIS A 107 7.16 -11.88 -0.51
CA HIS A 107 6.57 -11.46 0.76
C HIS A 107 5.45 -12.38 1.22
N ILE A 108 4.71 -12.98 0.29
CA ILE A 108 3.70 -13.99 0.62
C ILE A 108 4.39 -15.20 1.28
N TYR A 109 5.52 -15.66 0.74
CA TYR A 109 6.29 -16.75 1.34
C TYR A 109 6.91 -16.36 2.69
N ILE A 110 7.45 -15.15 2.83
CA ILE A 110 8.01 -14.65 4.10
C ILE A 110 6.93 -14.67 5.19
N GLY A 111 5.74 -14.15 4.92
CA GLY A 111 4.63 -14.14 5.89
C GLY A 111 4.17 -15.55 6.25
N LEU A 112 3.98 -16.42 5.26
CA LEU A 112 3.56 -17.80 5.42
C LEU A 112 4.56 -18.61 6.28
N ILE A 113 5.83 -18.61 5.91
CA ILE A 113 6.89 -19.34 6.60
C ILE A 113 7.20 -18.71 7.95
N GLY A 114 7.21 -17.39 8.02
CA GLY A 114 7.40 -16.65 9.27
C GLY A 114 6.34 -16.96 10.31
N MET A 115 5.08 -17.07 9.89
CA MET A 115 3.97 -17.46 10.79
C MET A 115 4.12 -18.91 11.28
N TYR A 116 4.48 -19.84 10.40
CA TYR A 116 4.82 -21.20 10.80
C TYR A 116 5.94 -21.22 11.86
N ALA A 117 7.02 -20.51 11.60
CA ALA A 117 8.17 -20.45 12.52
C ALA A 117 7.82 -19.83 13.87
N LEU A 118 6.99 -18.76 13.88
CA LEU A 118 6.48 -18.14 15.12
C LEU A 118 5.71 -19.15 15.94
N LEU A 119 4.74 -19.84 15.35
CA LEU A 119 3.89 -20.81 16.06
C LEU A 119 4.70 -22.01 16.54
N ARG A 120 5.66 -22.52 15.76
CA ARG A 120 6.59 -23.56 16.21
C ARG A 120 7.45 -23.09 17.39
N SER A 121 7.84 -21.81 17.42
CA SER A 121 8.57 -21.24 18.58
C SER A 121 7.74 -21.20 19.85
N MET A 122 6.40 -21.25 19.73
CA MET A 122 5.45 -21.34 20.85
C MET A 122 5.21 -22.81 21.26
N GLU A 123 6.01 -23.75 20.75
CA GLU A 123 5.95 -25.18 21.06
C GLU A 123 4.69 -25.89 20.56
N LEU A 124 3.91 -25.24 19.65
CA LEU A 124 2.74 -25.86 19.07
C LEU A 124 3.15 -27.02 18.14
N ARG A 125 2.32 -28.07 18.07
CA ARG A 125 2.51 -29.20 17.13
C ARG A 125 2.49 -28.72 15.69
N ILE A 126 3.16 -29.47 14.81
CA ILE A 126 3.23 -29.20 13.38
C ILE A 126 1.86 -28.94 12.76
N PRO A 127 0.80 -29.75 12.98
CA PRO A 127 -0.51 -29.48 12.39
C PRO A 127 -1.12 -28.14 12.82
N ALA A 128 -0.95 -27.73 14.08
CA ALA A 128 -1.47 -26.47 14.57
C ALA A 128 -0.71 -25.27 13.98
N SER A 129 0.61 -25.38 13.90
CA SER A 129 1.46 -24.36 13.25
C SER A 129 1.18 -24.24 11.75
N PHE A 130 0.92 -25.36 11.10
CA PHE A 130 0.57 -25.43 9.68
C PHE A 130 -0.78 -24.75 9.40
N LEU A 131 -1.81 -25.01 10.25
CA LEU A 131 -3.11 -24.33 10.17
C LEU A 131 -2.95 -22.80 10.27
N GLY A 132 -2.24 -22.33 11.30
CA GLY A 132 -2.05 -20.90 11.48
C GLY A 132 -1.26 -20.25 10.36
N ALA A 133 -0.26 -20.95 9.80
CA ALA A 133 0.50 -20.48 8.64
C ALA A 133 -0.39 -20.32 7.40
N LEU A 134 -1.21 -21.32 7.07
CA LEU A 134 -2.18 -21.23 5.96
C LEU A 134 -3.17 -20.08 6.16
N ALA A 135 -3.75 -19.99 7.36
CA ALA A 135 -4.76 -18.99 7.69
C ALA A 135 -4.20 -17.56 7.63
N PHE A 136 -2.93 -17.35 7.96
CA PHE A 136 -2.27 -16.06 7.83
C PHE A 136 -1.81 -15.79 6.39
N GLY A 137 -0.94 -16.64 5.84
CA GLY A 137 -0.25 -16.39 4.59
C GLY A 137 -1.14 -16.51 3.34
N LEU A 138 -2.22 -17.30 3.40
CA LEU A 138 -3.20 -17.47 2.33
C LEU A 138 -4.60 -17.00 2.74
N GLY A 139 -4.76 -16.35 3.90
CA GLY A 139 -6.03 -15.78 4.34
C GLY A 139 -6.39 -14.47 3.64
N GLY A 140 -7.68 -14.15 3.68
CA GLY A 140 -8.25 -13.01 2.93
C GLY A 140 -7.64 -11.67 3.31
N ILE A 141 -7.37 -11.41 4.59
CA ILE A 141 -6.79 -10.12 5.01
C ILE A 141 -5.39 -9.92 4.44
N TYR A 142 -4.52 -10.92 4.54
CA TYR A 142 -3.15 -10.82 4.07
C TYR A 142 -3.09 -10.71 2.54
N LEU A 143 -3.89 -11.49 1.82
CA LEU A 143 -3.96 -11.42 0.36
C LEU A 143 -4.70 -10.16 -0.14
N SER A 144 -5.57 -9.53 0.67
CA SER A 144 -6.11 -8.20 0.34
C SER A 144 -5.03 -7.13 0.25
N TYR A 145 -3.92 -7.29 0.95
CA TYR A 145 -2.80 -6.34 0.89
C TYR A 145 -1.93 -6.47 -0.38
N VAL A 146 -2.10 -7.49 -1.20
CA VAL A 146 -1.39 -7.61 -2.49
C VAL A 146 -1.59 -6.37 -3.37
N ASN A 147 -2.73 -5.70 -3.25
CA ASN A 147 -3.02 -4.45 -3.97
C ASN A 147 -2.47 -3.19 -3.28
N LEU A 148 -1.82 -3.34 -2.11
CA LEU A 148 -1.33 -2.28 -1.22
C LEU A 148 0.07 -2.67 -0.73
N LEU A 149 1.05 -2.66 -1.64
CA LEU A 149 2.36 -3.28 -1.46
C LEU A 149 3.08 -2.94 -0.16
N PRO A 150 3.17 -1.66 0.30
CA PRO A 150 3.87 -1.37 1.55
C PRO A 150 3.24 -2.05 2.77
N ILE A 151 1.90 -2.19 2.78
CA ILE A 151 1.22 -2.90 3.88
C ILE A 151 1.53 -4.39 3.83
N LEU A 152 1.47 -5.02 2.64
CA LEU A 152 1.83 -6.42 2.44
C LEU A 152 3.27 -6.69 2.95
N PHE A 153 4.20 -5.83 2.54
CA PHE A 153 5.62 -6.01 2.88
C PHE A 153 5.88 -5.84 4.38
N CYS A 154 5.28 -4.83 5.02
CA CYS A 154 5.37 -4.69 6.47
C CYS A 154 4.73 -5.90 7.19
N ALA A 155 3.54 -6.33 6.76
CA ALA A 155 2.83 -7.46 7.36
C ALA A 155 3.58 -8.78 7.20
N ALA A 156 4.37 -8.96 6.13
CA ALA A 156 5.19 -10.14 5.90
C ALA A 156 6.24 -10.34 7.00
N TRP A 157 6.83 -9.27 7.50
CA TRP A 157 7.86 -9.32 8.54
C TRP A 157 7.30 -9.43 9.95
N LEU A 158 6.00 -9.16 10.16
CA LEU A 158 5.37 -9.18 11.48
C LEU A 158 5.58 -10.50 12.23
N PRO A 159 5.35 -11.70 11.66
CA PRO A 159 5.56 -12.94 12.37
C PRO A 159 7.01 -13.17 12.79
N LEU A 160 7.98 -12.86 11.93
CA LEU A 160 9.42 -13.02 12.25
C LEU A 160 9.86 -12.01 13.31
N THR A 161 9.39 -10.79 13.25
CA THR A 161 9.62 -9.78 14.31
C THR A 161 9.10 -10.29 15.65
N CYS A 162 7.85 -10.77 15.70
CA CYS A 162 7.25 -11.33 16.92
C CYS A 162 8.01 -12.57 17.44
N LEU A 163 8.50 -13.42 16.53
CA LEU A 163 9.29 -14.61 16.87
C LEU A 163 10.55 -14.23 17.67
N PHE A 164 11.35 -13.31 17.14
CA PHE A 164 12.65 -12.99 17.76
C PHE A 164 12.49 -12.06 18.96
N VAL A 165 11.51 -11.15 18.94
CA VAL A 165 11.12 -10.38 20.14
C VAL A 165 10.68 -11.32 21.27
N ARG A 166 9.82 -12.31 20.99
CA ARG A 166 9.41 -13.30 21.96
C ARG A 166 10.60 -14.04 22.55
N ARG A 167 11.51 -14.58 21.70
CA ARG A 167 12.69 -15.31 22.15
C ARG A 167 13.60 -14.43 23.01
N PHE A 168 13.84 -13.20 22.60
CA PHE A 168 14.65 -12.25 23.35
C PHE A 168 14.04 -11.92 24.72
N MET A 169 12.70 -11.82 24.80
CA MET A 169 12.02 -11.56 26.07
C MET A 169 12.10 -12.74 27.06
N PHE A 170 12.17 -13.98 26.57
CA PHE A 170 12.34 -15.13 27.44
C PHE A 170 13.81 -15.37 27.83
N HIS A 171 14.70 -15.24 26.88
CA HIS A 171 16.13 -15.50 27.03
C HIS A 171 16.93 -14.42 26.28
N PRO A 172 17.19 -13.26 26.95
CA PRO A 172 17.92 -12.18 26.31
C PRO A 172 19.29 -12.63 25.82
N ASN A 173 19.53 -12.47 24.53
CA ASN A 173 20.81 -12.77 23.91
C ASN A 173 21.00 -11.91 22.64
N VAL A 174 22.26 -11.67 22.28
CA VAL A 174 22.65 -10.77 21.19
C VAL A 174 22.07 -11.20 19.85
N ARG A 175 21.99 -12.50 19.58
CA ARG A 175 21.44 -13.02 18.32
C ARG A 175 19.97 -12.69 18.13
N ASP A 176 19.16 -12.96 19.16
CA ASP A 176 17.72 -12.74 19.06
C ASP A 176 17.41 -11.23 19.09
N PHE A 177 18.21 -10.41 19.80
CA PHE A 177 18.17 -8.96 19.69
C PHE A 177 18.46 -8.47 18.26
N ALA A 178 19.56 -8.97 17.66
CA ALA A 178 19.96 -8.58 16.32
C ALA A 178 18.91 -8.95 15.27
N LEU A 179 18.37 -10.17 15.33
CA LEU A 179 17.34 -10.63 14.40
C LEU A 179 16.01 -9.89 14.58
N ALA A 180 15.60 -9.60 15.83
CA ALA A 180 14.43 -8.78 16.11
C ALA A 180 14.59 -7.36 15.52
N SER A 181 15.77 -6.74 15.75
CA SER A 181 16.07 -5.42 15.20
C SER A 181 16.13 -5.41 13.67
N LEU A 182 16.71 -6.44 13.05
CA LEU A 182 16.76 -6.57 11.58
C LEU A 182 15.35 -6.71 10.98
N PHE A 183 14.50 -7.60 11.50
CA PHE A 183 13.18 -7.83 10.92
C PHE A 183 12.22 -6.66 11.16
N LEU A 184 12.29 -6.01 12.32
CA LEU A 184 11.56 -4.75 12.54
C LEU A 184 12.14 -3.63 11.65
N GLY A 185 13.45 -3.61 11.45
CA GLY A 185 14.14 -2.68 10.55
C GLY A 185 13.70 -2.84 9.09
N MET A 186 13.36 -4.05 8.64
CA MET A 186 12.76 -4.25 7.31
C MET A 186 11.43 -3.52 7.17
N GLN A 187 10.58 -3.49 8.21
CA GLN A 187 9.35 -2.70 8.20
C GLN A 187 9.64 -1.20 8.12
N PHE A 188 10.68 -0.71 8.80
CA PHE A 188 11.09 0.70 8.69
C PHE A 188 11.63 1.04 7.29
N LEU A 189 12.33 0.12 6.62
CA LEU A 189 12.79 0.31 5.24
C LEU A 189 11.66 0.32 4.22
N VAL A 190 10.58 -0.42 4.46
CA VAL A 190 9.33 -0.34 3.67
C VAL A 190 8.65 1.01 3.90
N GLY A 191 8.65 1.51 5.15
CA GLY A 191 8.20 2.86 5.48
C GLY A 191 6.69 3.07 5.51
N GLU A 192 5.86 2.03 5.66
CA GLU A 192 4.41 2.18 5.89
C GLU A 192 4.13 2.47 7.37
N PRO A 193 3.81 3.73 7.74
CA PRO A 193 3.84 4.15 9.13
C PRO A 193 2.74 3.51 9.98
N THR A 194 1.58 3.23 9.40
CA THR A 194 0.44 2.68 10.15
C THR A 194 0.71 1.24 10.58
N THR A 195 1.27 0.40 9.72
CA THR A 195 1.58 -1.01 10.05
C THR A 195 2.77 -1.09 11.00
N VAL A 196 3.77 -0.20 10.86
CA VAL A 196 4.87 -0.08 11.82
C VAL A 196 4.33 0.30 13.22
N ALA A 197 3.43 1.29 13.28
CA ALA A 197 2.79 1.68 14.54
C ALA A 197 1.95 0.55 15.15
N GLN A 198 1.21 -0.21 14.34
CA GLN A 198 0.47 -1.40 14.79
C GLN A 198 1.41 -2.48 15.34
N THR A 199 2.55 -2.71 14.67
CA THR A 199 3.59 -3.62 15.19
C THR A 199 4.14 -3.12 16.53
N GLY A 200 4.47 -1.84 16.63
CA GLY A 200 4.93 -1.22 17.89
C GLY A 200 3.90 -1.35 19.02
N PHE A 201 2.62 -1.11 18.72
CA PHE A 201 1.53 -1.30 19.68
C PHE A 201 1.43 -2.76 20.16
N LEU A 202 1.43 -3.72 19.23
CA LEU A 202 1.42 -5.15 19.54
C LEU A 202 2.60 -5.55 20.44
N LEU A 203 3.81 -5.14 20.09
CA LEU A 203 5.02 -5.46 20.85
C LEU A 203 5.04 -4.78 22.22
N GLY A 204 4.59 -3.53 22.32
CA GLY A 204 4.46 -2.81 23.58
C GLY A 204 3.48 -3.48 24.52
N MET A 205 2.29 -3.81 24.01
CA MET A 205 1.29 -4.55 24.79
C MET A 205 1.78 -5.95 25.21
N TYR A 206 2.53 -6.63 24.32
CA TYR A 206 3.14 -7.92 24.66
C TYR A 206 4.22 -7.77 25.74
N ALA A 207 5.02 -6.72 25.72
CA ALA A 207 6.01 -6.43 26.77
C ALA A 207 5.36 -6.21 28.14
N LEU A 208 4.29 -5.42 28.18
CA LEU A 208 3.51 -5.19 29.40
C LEU A 208 2.91 -6.50 29.94
N TYR A 209 2.30 -7.28 29.06
CA TYR A 209 1.74 -8.58 29.42
C TYR A 209 2.81 -9.54 29.97
N ARG A 210 3.95 -9.65 29.31
CA ARG A 210 5.03 -10.54 29.74
C ARG A 210 5.67 -10.11 31.06
N GLY A 211 5.85 -8.80 31.25
CA GLY A 211 6.36 -8.28 32.53
C GLY A 211 5.40 -8.56 33.70
N TRP A 212 4.11 -8.33 33.47
CA TRP A 212 3.08 -8.65 34.44
C TRP A 212 3.02 -10.15 34.81
N TYR A 213 3.14 -11.01 33.77
CA TYR A 213 3.06 -12.46 33.96
C TYR A 213 4.33 -13.01 34.65
N ALA A 214 5.52 -12.52 34.27
CA ALA A 214 6.79 -12.92 34.89
C ALA A 214 6.82 -12.63 36.39
N ALA A 215 6.35 -11.45 36.80
CA ALA A 215 6.30 -11.10 38.21
C ALA A 215 5.40 -12.07 39.02
N ARG A 216 4.33 -12.59 38.41
CA ARG A 216 3.43 -13.56 39.05
C ARG A 216 3.98 -14.98 39.08
N GLU A 217 4.63 -15.44 38.02
CA GLU A 217 5.25 -16.77 37.95
C GLU A 217 6.35 -16.95 39.01
N TRP A 218 7.07 -15.88 39.33
CA TRP A 218 8.13 -15.92 40.35
C TRP A 218 7.63 -15.69 41.78
N GLY A 219 6.30 -15.62 41.96
CA GLY A 219 5.71 -15.43 43.28
C GLY A 219 5.99 -14.09 43.96
N HIS A 220 6.44 -13.10 43.14
CA HIS A 220 6.71 -11.78 43.66
C HIS A 220 5.42 -11.01 44.00
N PRO A 221 5.46 -10.13 45.02
CA PRO A 221 4.37 -9.19 45.28
C PRO A 221 4.01 -8.34 44.05
N ALA A 222 2.79 -7.88 43.94
CA ALA A 222 2.32 -7.05 42.83
C ALA A 222 3.20 -5.77 42.59
N THR A 223 3.89 -5.31 43.64
CA THR A 223 4.85 -4.20 43.58
C THR A 223 6.05 -4.45 42.66
N HIS A 224 6.41 -5.72 42.40
CA HIS A 224 7.50 -6.07 41.46
C HIS A 224 7.04 -6.20 40.02
N ALA A 225 5.74 -6.15 39.75
CA ALA A 225 5.22 -6.22 38.41
C ALA A 225 5.60 -4.98 37.56
N ILE A 226 5.63 -3.78 38.17
CA ILE A 226 5.96 -2.54 37.47
C ILE A 226 7.42 -2.55 36.98
N PRO A 227 8.46 -2.85 37.79
CA PRO A 227 9.83 -2.95 37.30
C PRO A 227 10.00 -3.99 36.18
N GLU A 228 9.36 -5.14 36.25
CA GLU A 228 9.40 -6.16 35.19
C GLU A 228 8.73 -5.66 33.90
N MET A 229 7.60 -5.00 33.99
CA MET A 229 6.94 -4.39 32.84
C MET A 229 7.85 -3.33 32.17
N LEU A 230 8.45 -2.44 32.98
CA LEU A 230 9.38 -1.42 32.48
C LEU A 230 10.60 -2.05 31.83
N SER A 231 11.18 -3.10 32.42
CA SER A 231 12.31 -3.85 31.83
C SER A 231 11.94 -4.40 30.43
N ARG A 232 10.76 -4.99 30.28
CA ARG A 232 10.32 -5.54 28.99
C ARG A 232 10.01 -4.44 27.97
N VAL A 233 9.47 -3.30 28.40
CA VAL A 233 9.28 -2.12 27.55
C VAL A 233 10.65 -1.56 27.09
N LEU A 234 11.65 -1.52 27.98
CA LEU A 234 13.01 -1.13 27.62
C LEU A 234 13.60 -2.07 26.56
N PHE A 235 13.35 -3.37 26.62
CA PHE A 235 13.78 -4.31 25.59
C PHE A 235 13.20 -3.96 24.22
N ILE A 236 11.89 -3.60 24.14
CA ILE A 236 11.28 -3.14 22.91
C ILE A 236 11.91 -1.83 22.43
N ALA A 237 12.17 -0.89 23.33
CA ALA A 237 12.82 0.37 22.99
C ALA A 237 14.22 0.15 22.39
N LEU A 238 15.03 -0.72 22.97
CA LEU A 238 16.36 -1.08 22.45
C LEU A 238 16.28 -1.74 21.08
N ILE A 239 15.35 -2.70 20.86
CA ILE A 239 15.11 -3.32 19.57
C ILE A 239 14.67 -2.28 18.55
N SER A 240 13.79 -1.33 18.94
CA SER A 240 13.32 -0.25 18.07
C SER A 240 14.42 0.72 17.66
N ILE A 241 15.37 1.01 18.56
CA ILE A 241 16.58 1.80 18.23
C ILE A 241 17.43 1.07 17.19
N GLY A 242 17.67 -0.24 17.38
CA GLY A 242 18.38 -1.06 16.40
C GLY A 242 17.66 -1.11 15.05
N ALA A 243 16.35 -1.28 15.08
CA ALA A 243 15.52 -1.28 13.89
C ALA A 243 15.51 0.07 13.17
N PHE A 244 15.43 1.18 13.92
CA PHE A 244 15.54 2.53 13.37
C PHE A 244 16.90 2.76 12.70
N ALA A 245 17.99 2.27 13.30
CA ALA A 245 19.31 2.35 12.69
C ALA A 245 19.36 1.58 11.36
N VAL A 246 18.73 0.39 11.26
CA VAL A 246 18.57 -0.35 9.99
C VAL A 246 17.74 0.43 8.99
N GLY A 247 16.65 1.05 9.43
CA GLY A 247 15.72 1.82 8.60
C GLY A 247 16.13 3.27 8.36
N ALA A 248 17.30 3.73 8.87
CA ALA A 248 17.67 5.15 8.91
C ALA A 248 17.66 5.83 7.52
N ALA A 249 18.03 5.11 6.47
CA ALA A 249 17.99 5.61 5.10
C ALA A 249 16.61 6.11 4.70
N GLN A 250 15.60 5.30 4.95
CA GLN A 250 14.21 5.64 4.62
C GLN A 250 13.61 6.59 5.65
N MET A 251 13.83 6.33 6.94
CA MET A 251 13.16 7.09 8.00
C MET A 251 13.62 8.55 8.08
N LEU A 252 14.94 8.82 8.01
CA LEU A 252 15.44 10.19 8.09
C LEU A 252 14.98 11.04 6.91
N SER A 253 15.05 10.49 5.70
CA SER A 253 14.61 11.21 4.50
C SER A 253 13.08 11.35 4.43
N ALA A 254 12.31 10.35 4.87
CA ALA A 254 10.86 10.40 4.87
C ALA A 254 10.31 11.39 5.91
N LEU A 255 10.86 11.41 7.13
CA LEU A 255 10.44 12.35 8.17
C LEU A 255 10.68 13.81 7.75
N ASP A 256 11.81 14.06 7.09
CA ASP A 256 12.11 15.38 6.54
C ASP A 256 11.15 15.75 5.38
N HIS A 257 10.90 14.81 4.47
CA HIS A 257 9.99 15.01 3.35
C HIS A 257 8.54 15.23 3.77
N VAL A 258 8.08 14.53 4.81
CA VAL A 258 6.73 14.70 5.36
C VAL A 258 6.47 16.16 5.74
N GLY A 259 7.47 16.82 6.33
CA GLY A 259 7.38 18.24 6.71
C GLY A 259 7.18 19.21 5.54
N GLU A 260 7.63 18.82 4.33
CA GLU A 260 7.56 19.63 3.10
C GLU A 260 6.43 19.17 2.15
N SER A 261 5.62 18.20 2.58
CA SER A 261 4.59 17.57 1.74
C SER A 261 3.17 17.79 2.25
N ALA A 262 2.18 17.33 1.50
CA ALA A 262 0.77 17.33 1.90
C ALA A 262 0.53 16.72 3.29
N ARG A 263 1.40 15.82 3.75
CA ARG A 263 1.31 15.16 5.05
C ARG A 263 1.70 16.04 6.23
N SER A 264 2.30 17.22 5.99
CA SER A 264 2.55 18.21 7.04
C SER A 264 1.26 18.87 7.56
N ARG A 265 0.18 18.79 6.78
CA ARG A 265 -1.13 19.29 7.15
C ARG A 265 -1.91 18.22 7.91
N THR A 266 -2.66 18.61 8.96
CA THR A 266 -3.60 17.72 9.61
C THR A 266 -4.71 17.33 8.64
N PHE A 267 -5.02 16.03 8.59
CA PHE A 267 -6.13 15.56 7.77
C PHE A 267 -7.48 15.86 8.44
N ASP A 268 -8.47 16.22 7.64
CA ASP A 268 -9.84 16.32 8.13
C ASP A 268 -10.34 14.97 8.63
N PHE A 269 -11.21 14.97 9.64
CA PHE A 269 -11.76 13.75 10.21
C PHE A 269 -12.46 12.87 9.17
N SER A 270 -13.06 13.44 8.14
CA SER A 270 -13.65 12.70 7.02
C SER A 270 -12.64 11.82 6.29
N LEU A 271 -11.40 12.30 6.10
CA LEU A 271 -10.32 11.53 5.49
C LEU A 271 -9.72 10.52 6.47
N VAL A 272 -9.59 10.88 7.74
CA VAL A 272 -9.11 9.99 8.82
C VAL A 272 -10.05 8.80 8.98
N SER A 273 -11.37 9.03 8.96
CA SER A 273 -12.41 8.01 9.11
C SER A 273 -12.81 7.33 7.80
N ALA A 274 -12.23 7.74 6.67
CA ALA A 274 -12.48 7.08 5.39
C ALA A 274 -12.14 5.58 5.48
N TRP A 275 -12.96 4.73 4.87
CA TRP A 275 -12.86 3.27 5.00
C TRP A 275 -12.89 2.77 6.45
N SER A 276 -13.74 3.35 7.30
CA SER A 276 -14.13 2.75 8.56
C SER A 276 -14.87 1.45 8.32
N MET A 277 -14.51 0.39 9.05
CA MET A 277 -15.11 -0.94 8.89
C MET A 277 -16.61 -0.90 9.26
N PRO A 278 -17.52 -1.26 8.36
CA PRO A 278 -18.93 -1.37 8.71
C PRO A 278 -19.21 -2.59 9.59
N TRP A 279 -20.18 -2.50 10.47
CA TRP A 279 -20.58 -3.62 11.34
C TRP A 279 -20.95 -4.90 10.57
N ALA A 280 -21.56 -4.75 9.40
CA ALA A 280 -21.91 -5.88 8.54
C ALA A 280 -20.71 -6.73 8.10
N LYS A 281 -19.48 -6.15 8.11
CA LYS A 281 -18.27 -6.90 7.73
C LYS A 281 -17.91 -8.02 8.71
N PHE A 282 -18.39 -8.01 9.94
CA PHE A 282 -18.22 -9.13 10.85
C PHE A 282 -18.84 -10.43 10.31
N ALA A 283 -19.88 -10.32 9.48
CA ALA A 283 -20.47 -11.51 8.85
C ALA A 283 -19.50 -12.20 7.89
N GLU A 284 -18.56 -11.47 7.29
CA GLU A 284 -17.53 -12.06 6.40
C GLU A 284 -16.54 -12.98 7.11
N LEU A 285 -16.44 -12.90 8.44
CA LEU A 285 -15.63 -13.87 9.21
C LEU A 285 -16.22 -15.29 9.19
N ILE A 286 -17.52 -15.42 8.92
CA ILE A 286 -18.26 -16.68 8.91
C ILE A 286 -18.73 -17.02 7.51
N TYR A 287 -19.28 -16.04 6.84
CA TYR A 287 -19.78 -16.10 5.48
C TYR A 287 -18.93 -15.20 4.57
N PRO A 288 -17.85 -15.71 3.97
CA PRO A 288 -17.05 -14.92 3.06
C PRO A 288 -17.90 -14.43 1.89
N ASN A 289 -17.64 -13.22 1.41
CA ASN A 289 -18.42 -12.54 0.38
C ASN A 289 -19.86 -12.17 0.79
N PHE A 290 -20.14 -12.04 2.08
CA PHE A 290 -21.44 -11.55 2.58
C PHE A 290 -21.82 -10.19 2.00
N LEU A 291 -20.86 -9.32 1.78
CA LEU A 291 -21.03 -7.98 1.19
C LEU A 291 -20.92 -7.98 -0.34
N GLY A 292 -20.69 -9.13 -0.95
CA GLY A 292 -20.55 -9.30 -2.41
C GLY A 292 -19.20 -9.81 -2.86
N TYR A 293 -19.09 -9.99 -4.15
CA TYR A 293 -17.90 -10.49 -4.82
C TYR A 293 -17.19 -9.36 -5.54
N LEU A 294 -15.89 -9.21 -5.31
CA LEU A 294 -15.09 -8.15 -5.92
C LEU A 294 -14.68 -8.48 -7.35
N SER A 295 -14.59 -9.75 -7.68
CA SER A 295 -14.37 -10.19 -9.05
C SER A 295 -14.92 -11.59 -9.26
N ILE A 296 -15.94 -11.71 -10.11
CA ILE A 296 -16.33 -12.95 -10.73
C ILE A 296 -16.27 -12.71 -12.23
N ASN A 297 -15.49 -13.52 -12.96
CA ASN A 297 -15.30 -13.33 -14.40
C ASN A 297 -14.92 -11.88 -14.77
N ARG A 298 -14.07 -11.23 -13.92
CA ARG A 298 -13.62 -9.84 -14.06
C ARG A 298 -14.72 -8.78 -13.94
N VAL A 299 -15.87 -9.14 -13.40
CA VAL A 299 -16.97 -8.22 -13.10
C VAL A 299 -17.12 -8.08 -11.60
N MET A 300 -17.30 -6.86 -11.12
CA MET A 300 -17.51 -6.57 -9.71
C MET A 300 -19.00 -6.72 -9.36
N TRP A 301 -19.32 -7.65 -8.47
CA TRP A 301 -20.66 -7.90 -7.94
C TRP A 301 -20.71 -7.58 -6.44
N TYR A 302 -20.29 -6.34 -6.08
CA TYR A 302 -20.19 -5.94 -4.68
C TYR A 302 -21.37 -5.06 -4.28
N TRP A 303 -22.30 -5.60 -3.50
CA TRP A 303 -23.50 -4.88 -3.04
C TRP A 303 -23.29 -4.10 -1.75
N GLY A 304 -22.23 -4.36 -0.99
CA GLY A 304 -21.85 -3.63 0.22
C GLY A 304 -21.27 -2.23 0.01
N GLY A 305 -21.22 -1.74 -1.25
CA GLY A 305 -20.59 -0.45 -1.59
C GLY A 305 -21.20 0.75 -0.87
N GLY A 306 -22.51 0.74 -0.63
CA GLY A 306 -23.22 1.79 0.12
C GLY A 306 -22.80 1.93 1.59
N LEU A 307 -22.14 0.92 2.15
CA LEU A 307 -21.60 0.96 3.51
C LEU A 307 -20.28 1.73 3.63
N TYR A 308 -19.69 2.13 2.50
CA TYR A 308 -18.45 2.91 2.43
C TYR A 308 -18.72 4.26 1.74
N PRO A 309 -19.26 5.25 2.45
CA PRO A 309 -19.65 6.55 1.86
C PRO A 309 -18.48 7.22 1.15
N GLY A 310 -18.71 7.68 -0.08
CA GLY A 310 -17.69 8.33 -0.90
C GLY A 310 -16.63 7.39 -1.50
N MET A 311 -16.54 6.13 -1.04
CA MET A 311 -15.53 5.16 -1.50
C MET A 311 -16.11 4.11 -2.46
N GLY A 312 -17.35 3.68 -2.25
CA GLY A 312 -18.06 2.69 -3.09
C GLY A 312 -17.52 1.26 -3.04
N SER A 313 -16.38 1.04 -2.38
CA SER A 313 -15.74 -0.26 -2.23
C SER A 313 -14.98 -0.36 -0.91
N PRO A 314 -14.70 -1.57 -0.36
CA PRO A 314 -13.95 -1.73 0.88
C PRO A 314 -12.47 -1.39 0.69
N PHE A 315 -11.79 -1.07 1.80
CA PHE A 315 -10.32 -0.99 1.81
C PHE A 315 -9.71 -2.40 1.72
N LEU A 316 -10.15 -3.31 2.60
CA LEU A 316 -9.79 -4.72 2.57
C LEU A 316 -10.87 -5.51 1.83
N PHE A 317 -10.49 -6.16 0.77
CA PHE A 317 -11.42 -6.88 -0.08
C PHE A 317 -12.03 -8.10 0.59
N ASN A 318 -11.29 -8.75 1.47
CA ASN A 318 -11.76 -9.91 2.21
C ASN A 318 -11.02 -10.01 3.56
N VAL A 319 -11.70 -10.45 4.59
CA VAL A 319 -11.14 -10.62 5.96
C VAL A 319 -11.20 -12.07 6.46
N TYR A 320 -11.64 -12.99 5.62
CA TYR A 320 -11.84 -14.38 5.96
C TYR A 320 -10.52 -15.15 6.11
N SER A 321 -10.36 -15.87 7.20
CA SER A 321 -9.17 -16.68 7.49
C SER A 321 -9.50 -18.17 7.68
N GLY A 322 -10.72 -18.59 7.31
CA GLY A 322 -11.22 -19.95 7.42
C GLY A 322 -12.22 -20.14 8.55
N LEU A 323 -13.26 -20.94 8.30
CA LEU A 323 -14.35 -21.20 9.23
C LEU A 323 -13.86 -21.89 10.52
N LEU A 324 -12.90 -22.82 10.40
CA LEU A 324 -12.27 -23.48 11.56
C LEU A 324 -11.54 -22.46 12.44
N VAL A 325 -10.78 -21.54 11.86
CA VAL A 325 -10.05 -20.50 12.60
C VAL A 325 -11.01 -19.57 13.33
N THR A 326 -12.08 -19.16 12.66
CA THR A 326 -13.14 -18.33 13.25
C THR A 326 -13.84 -19.05 14.41
N ALA A 327 -14.20 -20.33 14.23
CA ALA A 327 -14.85 -21.12 15.25
C ALA A 327 -13.97 -21.30 16.51
N LEU A 328 -12.69 -21.60 16.32
CA LEU A 328 -11.74 -21.73 17.42
C LEU A 328 -11.48 -20.37 18.10
N GLY A 329 -11.31 -19.29 17.30
CA GLY A 329 -11.11 -17.95 17.82
C GLY A 329 -12.26 -17.47 18.70
N ILE A 330 -13.49 -17.69 18.28
CA ILE A 330 -14.68 -17.39 19.08
C ILE A 330 -14.81 -18.35 20.27
N GLY A 331 -14.49 -19.66 20.10
CA GLY A 331 -14.43 -20.62 21.18
C GLY A 331 -13.53 -20.20 22.34
N ALA A 332 -12.51 -19.39 22.07
CA ALA A 332 -11.61 -18.86 23.09
C ALA A 332 -12.30 -18.00 24.18
N PHE A 333 -13.38 -17.32 23.83
CA PHE A 333 -14.18 -16.57 24.82
C PHE A 333 -14.78 -17.49 25.90
N PHE A 334 -15.10 -18.71 25.54
CA PHE A 334 -15.70 -19.71 26.44
C PHE A 334 -14.64 -20.51 27.20
N VAL A 335 -13.55 -20.89 26.55
CA VAL A 335 -12.51 -21.79 27.10
C VAL A 335 -11.43 -21.06 27.90
N LYS A 336 -11.28 -19.75 27.73
CA LYS A 336 -10.32 -18.86 28.43
C LYS A 336 -8.89 -19.43 28.51
N PRO A 337 -8.20 -19.63 27.37
CA PRO A 337 -6.84 -20.17 27.35
C PRO A 337 -5.86 -19.25 28.09
N ARG A 338 -4.69 -19.80 28.50
CA ARG A 338 -3.61 -19.00 29.09
C ARG A 338 -3.19 -17.90 28.11
N GLY A 339 -3.14 -16.65 28.56
CA GLY A 339 -2.86 -15.49 27.69
C GLY A 339 -4.06 -15.03 26.85
N GLY A 340 -5.19 -15.77 26.86
CA GLY A 340 -6.35 -15.42 26.04
C GLY A 340 -6.93 -14.04 26.38
N ARG A 341 -6.91 -13.62 27.64
CA ARG A 341 -7.36 -12.27 28.04
C ARG A 341 -6.53 -11.17 27.37
N PHE A 342 -5.23 -11.37 27.26
CA PHE A 342 -4.34 -10.43 26.55
C PHE A 342 -4.68 -10.38 25.07
N VAL A 343 -4.83 -11.54 24.41
CA VAL A 343 -5.21 -11.60 23.00
C VAL A 343 -6.56 -10.95 22.76
N LEU A 344 -7.55 -11.23 23.63
CA LEU A 344 -8.88 -10.61 23.53
C LEU A 344 -8.83 -9.08 23.69
N LEU A 345 -7.94 -8.57 24.55
CA LEU A 345 -7.72 -7.13 24.69
C LEU A 345 -7.13 -6.51 23.41
N LEU A 346 -6.14 -7.17 22.81
CA LEU A 346 -5.57 -6.75 21.53
C LEU A 346 -6.64 -6.73 20.43
N VAL A 347 -7.43 -7.79 20.32
CA VAL A 347 -8.53 -7.89 19.37
C VAL A 347 -9.53 -6.75 19.59
N PHE A 348 -9.92 -6.50 20.83
CA PHE A 348 -10.87 -5.44 21.17
C PHE A 348 -10.39 -4.05 20.74
N PHE A 349 -9.16 -3.67 21.09
CA PHE A 349 -8.60 -2.37 20.68
C PHE A 349 -8.41 -2.26 19.18
N SER A 350 -7.95 -3.32 18.52
CA SER A 350 -7.79 -3.34 17.07
C SER A 350 -9.13 -3.20 16.35
N LEU A 351 -10.20 -3.85 16.86
CA LEU A 351 -11.54 -3.72 16.31
C LEU A 351 -12.13 -2.33 16.54
N LEU A 352 -11.92 -1.72 17.71
CA LEU A 352 -12.34 -0.33 17.97
C LEU A 352 -11.68 0.63 16.97
N MET A 353 -10.39 0.47 16.73
CA MET A 353 -9.68 1.27 15.72
C MET A 353 -10.20 0.99 14.32
N ALA A 354 -10.46 -0.27 13.96
CA ALA A 354 -10.94 -0.65 12.64
C ALA A 354 -12.36 -0.14 12.35
N LEU A 355 -13.23 -0.13 13.35
CA LEU A 355 -14.58 0.43 13.27
C LEU A 355 -14.57 1.95 13.02
N GLY A 356 -13.47 2.63 13.37
CA GLY A 356 -13.21 4.00 13.00
C GLY A 356 -14.35 4.97 13.33
N GLY A 357 -14.86 5.67 12.33
CA GLY A 357 -15.97 6.61 12.46
C GLY A 357 -17.32 5.98 12.83
N ASN A 358 -17.43 4.64 12.79
CA ASN A 358 -18.64 3.92 13.22
C ASN A 358 -18.72 3.76 14.76
N THR A 359 -17.70 4.26 15.48
CA THR A 359 -17.68 4.37 16.94
C THR A 359 -17.10 5.72 17.35
N PRO A 360 -17.42 6.25 18.55
CA PRO A 360 -16.82 7.52 19.01
C PRO A 360 -15.32 7.44 19.32
N PHE A 361 -14.74 6.24 19.40
CA PHE A 361 -13.36 6.03 19.87
C PHE A 361 -12.32 6.74 18.99
N LEU A 362 -12.36 6.54 17.67
CA LEU A 362 -11.41 7.20 16.75
C LEU A 362 -11.58 8.72 16.78
N LYS A 363 -12.81 9.22 16.91
CA LYS A 363 -13.10 10.66 17.01
C LYS A 363 -12.48 11.27 18.27
N LEU A 364 -12.59 10.59 19.41
CA LEU A 364 -11.93 11.03 20.65
C LEU A 364 -10.40 11.09 20.52
N LEU A 365 -9.79 10.09 19.89
CA LEU A 365 -8.35 10.10 19.62
C LEU A 365 -7.94 11.22 18.66
N TYR A 366 -8.78 11.50 17.67
CA TYR A 366 -8.55 12.59 16.71
C TYR A 366 -8.62 13.96 17.41
N GLU A 367 -9.64 14.21 18.21
CA GLU A 367 -9.81 15.45 18.99
C GLU A 367 -8.71 15.64 20.03
N ALA A 368 -8.18 14.55 20.57
CA ALA A 368 -6.99 14.56 21.43
C ALA A 368 -5.66 14.78 20.68
N GLY A 369 -5.67 14.95 19.36
CA GLY A 369 -4.47 15.15 18.54
C GLY A 369 -3.64 13.88 18.25
N ILE A 370 -4.09 12.71 18.72
CA ILE A 370 -3.33 11.44 18.63
C ILE A 370 -3.49 10.79 17.23
N ALA A 371 -4.68 10.87 16.64
CA ALA A 371 -5.02 10.13 15.42
C ALA A 371 -5.09 11.02 14.17
N THR A 372 -4.57 12.24 14.20
CA THR A 372 -4.70 13.23 13.11
C THR A 372 -3.98 12.85 11.80
N GLY A 373 -2.97 11.98 11.87
CA GLY A 373 -2.23 11.47 10.71
C GLY A 373 -2.62 10.04 10.27
N ILE A 374 -3.53 9.38 10.98
CA ILE A 374 -4.00 8.03 10.66
C ILE A 374 -5.06 8.12 9.55
N ARG A 375 -4.99 7.20 8.59
CA ARG A 375 -6.01 7.07 7.54
C ARG A 375 -6.42 5.61 7.41
N TYR A 376 -7.68 5.40 6.99
CA TYR A 376 -8.19 4.08 6.61
C TYR A 376 -8.19 3.09 7.79
N PRO A 377 -9.13 3.28 8.74
CA PRO A 377 -9.21 2.50 9.98
C PRO A 377 -9.26 0.99 9.78
N GLU A 378 -9.84 0.51 8.68
CA GLU A 378 -9.94 -0.93 8.38
C GLU A 378 -8.57 -1.65 8.37
N LYS A 379 -7.45 -0.93 8.18
CA LYS A 379 -6.08 -1.46 8.30
C LYS A 379 -5.81 -2.12 9.65
N PHE A 380 -6.45 -1.65 10.73
CA PHE A 380 -6.22 -2.15 12.08
C PHE A 380 -6.74 -3.58 12.29
N LEU A 381 -7.50 -4.13 11.35
CA LEU A 381 -7.88 -5.56 11.38
C LEU A 381 -6.67 -6.49 11.31
N LEU A 382 -5.51 -6.07 10.80
CA LEU A 382 -4.31 -6.90 10.73
C LEU A 382 -3.93 -7.49 12.09
N VAL A 383 -3.83 -6.67 13.13
CA VAL A 383 -3.44 -7.12 14.47
C VAL A 383 -4.52 -8.00 15.10
N ALA A 384 -5.81 -7.67 14.91
CA ALA A 384 -6.91 -8.49 15.40
C ALA A 384 -6.88 -9.90 14.79
N VAL A 385 -6.78 -10.00 13.46
CA VAL A 385 -6.78 -11.29 12.76
C VAL A 385 -5.51 -12.08 13.05
N PHE A 386 -4.35 -11.44 13.07
CA PHE A 386 -3.08 -12.07 13.47
C PHE A 386 -3.18 -12.70 14.87
N ALA A 387 -3.71 -11.95 15.83
CA ALA A 387 -3.90 -12.41 17.21
C ALA A 387 -4.93 -13.57 17.31
N VAL A 388 -6.04 -13.50 16.57
CA VAL A 388 -7.04 -14.57 16.49
C VAL A 388 -6.46 -15.84 15.88
N ILE A 389 -5.65 -15.74 14.84
CA ILE A 389 -5.01 -16.90 14.22
C ILE A 389 -4.05 -17.60 15.20
N ILE A 390 -3.24 -16.84 15.95
CA ILE A 390 -2.36 -17.41 16.99
C ILE A 390 -3.20 -18.16 18.03
N LEU A 391 -4.27 -17.55 18.47
CA LEU A 391 -5.16 -18.15 19.47
C LEU A 391 -5.85 -19.41 18.94
N ALA A 392 -6.36 -19.37 17.71
CA ALA A 392 -6.96 -20.52 17.04
C ALA A 392 -5.97 -21.69 16.90
N ALA A 393 -4.71 -21.39 16.51
CA ALA A 393 -3.66 -22.40 16.43
C ALA A 393 -3.37 -23.04 17.81
N GLN A 394 -3.32 -22.24 18.90
CA GLN A 394 -3.15 -22.77 20.26
C GLN A 394 -4.33 -23.66 20.67
N LEU A 395 -5.57 -23.26 20.37
CA LEU A 395 -6.75 -24.05 20.70
C LEU A 395 -6.84 -25.31 19.85
N PHE A 396 -6.46 -25.24 18.56
CA PHE A 396 -6.36 -26.42 17.72
C PHE A 396 -5.32 -27.42 18.26
N ASP A 397 -4.17 -26.95 18.75
CA ASP A 397 -3.17 -27.78 19.40
C ASP A 397 -3.70 -28.48 20.64
N ARG A 398 -4.41 -27.74 21.51
CA ARG A 398 -5.06 -28.33 22.71
C ARG A 398 -6.14 -29.32 22.33
N MET A 399 -6.95 -29.06 21.33
CA MET A 399 -7.97 -30.01 20.82
C MET A 399 -7.31 -31.29 20.31
N LEU A 400 -6.16 -31.18 19.60
CA LEU A 400 -5.35 -32.34 19.20
C LEU A 400 -4.74 -33.11 20.41
N ALA A 401 -4.58 -32.45 21.56
CA ALA A 401 -4.16 -33.08 22.82
C ALA A 401 -5.30 -33.78 23.57
N GLY A 402 -6.55 -33.63 23.08
CA GLY A 402 -7.74 -34.31 23.70
C GLY A 402 -8.61 -33.38 24.55
N ASP A 403 -8.44 -32.06 24.42
CA ASP A 403 -9.31 -31.10 25.13
C ASP A 403 -10.68 -30.99 24.43
N ASP A 404 -11.64 -31.74 24.97
CA ASP A 404 -13.00 -31.81 24.42
C ASP A 404 -13.80 -30.54 24.57
N ALA A 405 -13.55 -29.74 25.61
CA ALA A 405 -14.26 -28.49 25.80
C ALA A 405 -14.08 -27.53 24.61
N ILE A 406 -12.88 -27.54 23.98
CA ILE A 406 -12.59 -26.74 22.78
C ILE A 406 -13.36 -27.28 21.59
N ARG A 407 -13.35 -28.60 21.38
CA ARG A 407 -14.09 -29.23 20.29
C ARG A 407 -15.60 -28.95 20.44
N ASP A 408 -16.16 -29.11 21.62
CA ASP A 408 -17.58 -28.94 21.87
C ASP A 408 -18.02 -27.48 21.71
N ALA A 409 -17.18 -26.52 22.14
CA ALA A 409 -17.41 -25.09 21.88
C ALA A 409 -17.37 -24.77 20.35
N ALA A 410 -16.41 -25.33 19.62
CA ALA A 410 -16.34 -25.17 18.16
C ALA A 410 -17.55 -25.82 17.46
N LEU A 411 -17.95 -27.05 17.88
CA LEU A 411 -19.14 -27.72 17.35
C LEU A 411 -20.41 -26.90 17.60
N GLY A 412 -20.58 -26.35 18.81
CA GLY A 412 -21.73 -25.50 19.15
C GLY A 412 -21.80 -24.26 18.28
N PHE A 413 -20.65 -23.58 18.07
CA PHE A 413 -20.55 -22.40 17.19
C PHE A 413 -20.88 -22.75 15.72
N ILE A 414 -20.29 -23.83 15.20
CA ILE A 414 -20.52 -24.26 13.81
C ILE A 414 -21.98 -24.67 13.61
N ALA A 415 -22.56 -25.43 14.56
CA ALA A 415 -23.99 -25.79 14.50
C ALA A 415 -24.88 -24.53 14.44
N ALA A 416 -24.63 -23.57 15.35
CA ALA A 416 -25.45 -22.36 15.43
C ALA A 416 -25.35 -21.54 14.13
N THR A 417 -24.11 -21.32 13.60
CA THR A 417 -23.91 -20.56 12.37
C THR A 417 -24.45 -21.28 11.14
N THR A 418 -24.36 -22.63 11.09
CA THR A 418 -24.93 -23.43 10.01
C THR A 418 -26.47 -23.40 10.03
N ILE A 419 -27.09 -23.44 11.21
CA ILE A 419 -28.54 -23.29 11.33
C ILE A 419 -28.99 -21.91 10.86
N VAL A 420 -28.28 -20.84 11.27
CA VAL A 420 -28.59 -19.49 10.83
C VAL A 420 -28.45 -19.39 9.29
N ALA A 421 -27.38 -19.94 8.73
CA ALA A 421 -27.19 -19.98 7.27
C ALA A 421 -28.29 -20.77 6.57
N ALA A 422 -28.77 -21.89 7.18
CA ALA A 422 -29.88 -22.68 6.62
C ALA A 422 -31.20 -21.89 6.63
N VAL A 423 -31.50 -21.20 7.72
CA VAL A 423 -32.72 -20.37 7.84
C VAL A 423 -32.70 -19.24 6.80
N LEU A 424 -31.58 -18.51 6.72
CA LEU A 424 -31.41 -17.42 5.75
C LEU A 424 -31.36 -17.95 4.32
N GLY A 425 -30.73 -19.12 4.10
CA GLY A 425 -30.67 -19.79 2.80
C GLY A 425 -32.06 -20.23 2.32
N LEU A 426 -32.89 -20.80 3.19
CA LEU A 426 -34.29 -21.10 2.86
C LEU A 426 -35.10 -19.83 2.56
N ALA A 427 -34.92 -18.80 3.39
CA ALA A 427 -35.56 -17.50 3.14
C ALA A 427 -35.16 -16.91 1.80
N ALA A 428 -33.92 -17.14 1.36
CA ALA A 428 -33.36 -16.58 0.12
C ALA A 428 -34.07 -17.08 -1.14
N PHE A 429 -34.83 -18.17 -1.07
CA PHE A 429 -35.65 -18.66 -2.19
C PHE A 429 -37.09 -18.11 -2.20
N THR A 430 -37.41 -17.21 -1.28
CA THR A 430 -38.71 -16.54 -1.26
C THR A 430 -38.68 -15.21 -2.01
N PRO A 431 -39.81 -14.76 -2.62
CA PRO A 431 -39.89 -13.45 -3.24
C PRO A 431 -39.61 -12.29 -2.26
N LEU A 432 -39.95 -12.48 -0.98
CA LEU A 432 -39.70 -11.48 0.06
C LEU A 432 -38.19 -11.20 0.24
N TYR A 433 -37.35 -12.23 0.11
CA TYR A 433 -35.91 -12.05 0.22
C TYR A 433 -35.34 -11.11 -0.87
N GLU A 434 -35.78 -11.29 -2.12
CA GLU A 434 -35.35 -10.45 -3.22
C GLU A 434 -35.71 -8.96 -2.98
N VAL A 435 -36.94 -8.71 -2.57
CA VAL A 435 -37.41 -7.35 -2.23
C VAL A 435 -36.59 -6.75 -1.07
N LEU A 436 -36.38 -7.53 -0.02
CA LEU A 436 -35.61 -7.09 1.14
C LEU A 436 -34.11 -6.91 0.79
N PHE A 437 -33.51 -7.80 0.00
CA PHE A 437 -32.13 -7.71 -0.43
C PHE A 437 -31.89 -6.41 -1.22
N ILE A 438 -32.71 -6.16 -2.23
CA ILE A 438 -32.64 -4.94 -3.05
C ILE A 438 -32.78 -3.68 -2.18
N LYS A 439 -33.74 -3.69 -1.25
CA LYS A 439 -34.01 -2.56 -0.36
C LYS A 439 -32.89 -2.32 0.64
N VAL A 440 -32.40 -3.37 1.30
CA VAL A 440 -31.34 -3.30 2.34
C VAL A 440 -30.02 -2.79 1.73
N TRP A 441 -29.71 -3.26 0.54
CA TRP A 441 -28.46 -2.87 -0.12
C TRP A 441 -28.59 -1.63 -1.01
N GLY A 442 -29.78 -1.03 -1.09
CA GLY A 442 -30.04 0.18 -1.87
C GLY A 442 -29.79 -0.02 -3.38
N LEU A 443 -30.05 -1.22 -3.89
CA LEU A 443 -29.82 -1.56 -5.29
C LEU A 443 -30.94 -1.03 -6.18
N LYS A 444 -30.61 -0.75 -7.44
CA LYS A 444 -31.62 -0.49 -8.47
C LYS A 444 -32.13 -1.83 -8.99
N ALA A 445 -33.46 -2.03 -8.96
CA ALA A 445 -34.09 -3.21 -9.52
C ALA A 445 -33.71 -3.40 -11.01
N GLY A 446 -33.50 -4.64 -11.40
CA GLY A 446 -33.11 -5.03 -12.76
C GLY A 446 -32.15 -6.22 -12.79
N LYS A 447 -31.77 -6.68 -13.97
CA LYS A 447 -30.95 -7.90 -14.17
C LYS A 447 -29.69 -7.98 -13.31
N SER A 448 -29.03 -6.86 -13.03
CA SER A 448 -27.84 -6.86 -12.17
C SER A 448 -28.19 -7.16 -10.72
N ALA A 449 -29.29 -6.63 -10.20
CA ALA A 449 -29.75 -6.92 -8.83
C ALA A 449 -30.25 -8.36 -8.71
N GLU A 450 -30.98 -8.86 -9.70
CA GLU A 450 -31.42 -10.25 -9.79
C GLU A 450 -30.22 -11.21 -9.71
N HIS A 451 -29.17 -10.92 -10.48
CA HIS A 451 -27.94 -11.74 -10.46
C HIS A 451 -27.20 -11.65 -9.10
N MET A 452 -27.18 -10.49 -8.46
CA MET A 452 -26.62 -10.37 -7.10
C MET A 452 -27.42 -11.18 -6.06
N VAL A 453 -28.74 -11.24 -6.22
CA VAL A 453 -29.61 -12.10 -5.40
C VAL A 453 -29.28 -13.58 -5.63
N GLU A 454 -29.09 -14.02 -6.87
CA GLU A 454 -28.66 -15.39 -7.18
C GLU A 454 -27.31 -15.72 -6.54
N LEU A 455 -26.30 -14.85 -6.71
CA LEU A 455 -24.99 -15.03 -6.07
C LEU A 455 -25.10 -15.11 -4.53
N SER A 456 -26.00 -14.33 -3.92
CA SER A 456 -26.23 -14.40 -2.48
C SER A 456 -26.88 -15.73 -2.07
N ARG A 457 -27.82 -16.26 -2.86
CA ARG A 457 -28.41 -17.60 -2.63
C ARG A 457 -27.36 -18.70 -2.67
N ASP A 458 -26.51 -18.70 -3.71
CA ASP A 458 -25.41 -19.66 -3.84
C ASP A 458 -24.45 -19.57 -2.65
N GLY A 459 -24.17 -18.36 -2.20
CA GLY A 459 -23.36 -18.12 -1.02
C GLY A 459 -23.91 -18.76 0.25
N TRP A 460 -25.24 -18.70 0.49
CA TRP A 460 -25.87 -19.37 1.62
C TRP A 460 -25.76 -20.89 1.52
N LEU A 461 -25.95 -21.47 0.34
CA LEU A 461 -25.79 -22.91 0.12
C LEU A 461 -24.35 -23.36 0.41
N ILE A 462 -23.36 -22.58 -0.07
CA ILE A 462 -21.95 -22.84 0.22
C ILE A 462 -21.65 -22.74 1.73
N ALA A 463 -22.22 -21.76 2.42
CA ALA A 463 -22.04 -21.60 3.86
C ALA A 463 -22.61 -22.81 4.64
N ILE A 464 -23.78 -23.28 4.27
CA ILE A 464 -24.42 -24.48 4.85
C ILE A 464 -23.53 -25.72 4.63
N ALA A 465 -23.05 -25.92 3.39
CA ALA A 465 -22.19 -27.05 3.04
C ALA A 465 -20.88 -27.03 3.83
N ARG A 466 -20.20 -25.87 3.91
CA ARG A 466 -18.97 -25.69 4.69
C ARG A 466 -19.19 -25.99 6.17
N GLY A 467 -20.26 -25.44 6.75
CA GLY A 467 -20.63 -25.68 8.15
C GLY A 467 -20.92 -27.15 8.44
N ALA A 468 -21.69 -27.79 7.59
CA ALA A 468 -22.04 -29.22 7.76
C ALA A 468 -20.80 -30.14 7.66
N ILE A 469 -19.92 -29.89 6.65
CA ILE A 469 -18.68 -30.66 6.47
C ILE A 469 -17.77 -30.45 7.71
N LEU A 470 -17.53 -29.20 8.13
CA LEU A 470 -16.67 -28.92 9.28
C LEU A 470 -17.26 -29.53 10.58
N PHE A 471 -18.57 -29.44 10.76
CA PHE A 471 -19.25 -30.09 11.89
C PHE A 471 -18.99 -31.59 11.88
N GLY A 472 -19.19 -32.27 10.74
CA GLY A 472 -18.92 -33.69 10.59
C GLY A 472 -17.46 -34.08 10.86
N LEU A 473 -16.51 -33.27 10.41
CA LEU A 473 -15.09 -33.48 10.66
C LEU A 473 -14.76 -33.33 12.16
N LEU A 474 -15.24 -32.27 12.83
CA LEU A 474 -15.02 -32.09 14.26
C LEU A 474 -15.68 -33.21 15.11
N TRP A 475 -16.87 -33.65 14.71
CA TRP A 475 -17.56 -34.75 15.38
C TRP A 475 -16.86 -36.10 15.20
N SER A 476 -16.18 -36.30 14.06
CA SER A 476 -15.48 -37.54 13.70
C SER A 476 -14.05 -37.64 14.25
N VAL A 477 -13.52 -36.63 14.94
CA VAL A 477 -12.13 -36.59 15.44
C VAL A 477 -11.71 -37.81 16.27
N ARG A 478 -12.62 -38.41 17.00
CA ARG A 478 -12.38 -39.61 17.80
C ARG A 478 -12.72 -40.92 17.07
N LYS A 479 -13.40 -40.84 15.95
CA LYS A 479 -13.90 -42.02 15.20
C LYS A 479 -12.94 -42.42 14.09
N LEU A 480 -12.24 -41.44 13.51
CA LEU A 480 -11.29 -41.69 12.41
C LEU A 480 -9.86 -41.83 12.93
N LYS A 481 -9.04 -42.61 12.21
CA LYS A 481 -7.60 -42.68 12.45
C LYS A 481 -7.02 -41.26 12.28
N ARG A 482 -6.19 -40.86 13.25
CA ARG A 482 -5.64 -39.48 13.31
C ARG A 482 -4.99 -38.95 12.02
N PRO A 483 -4.17 -39.74 11.28
CA PRO A 483 -3.60 -39.27 10.02
C PRO A 483 -4.67 -38.97 8.96
N LEU A 484 -5.66 -39.84 8.83
CA LEU A 484 -6.77 -39.67 7.90
C LEU A 484 -7.59 -38.43 8.27
N TRP A 485 -7.93 -38.27 9.55
CA TRP A 485 -8.69 -37.11 10.01
C TRP A 485 -7.96 -35.81 9.77
N LEU A 486 -6.64 -35.74 10.06
CA LEU A 486 -5.82 -34.57 9.74
C LEU A 486 -5.78 -34.29 8.25
N GLY A 487 -5.63 -35.31 7.41
CA GLY A 487 -5.65 -35.16 5.95
C GLY A 487 -6.97 -34.53 5.47
N LEU A 488 -8.11 -35.09 5.90
CA LEU A 488 -9.45 -34.57 5.57
C LEU A 488 -9.64 -33.13 6.10
N MET A 489 -9.17 -32.83 7.30
CA MET A 489 -9.26 -31.49 7.88
C MET A 489 -8.47 -30.47 7.06
N PHE A 490 -7.24 -30.79 6.63
CA PHE A 490 -6.46 -29.88 5.81
C PHE A 490 -7.00 -29.75 4.38
N VAL A 491 -7.53 -30.83 3.79
CA VAL A 491 -8.26 -30.73 2.53
C VAL A 491 -9.46 -29.77 2.68
N PHE A 492 -10.22 -29.90 3.77
CA PHE A 492 -11.29 -28.96 4.06
C PHE A 492 -10.78 -27.52 4.23
N VAL A 493 -9.72 -27.27 5.00
CA VAL A 493 -9.17 -25.92 5.21
C VAL A 493 -8.74 -25.28 3.89
N LEU A 494 -8.11 -26.05 2.98
CA LEU A 494 -7.73 -25.56 1.67
C LEU A 494 -8.95 -25.29 0.79
N ALA A 495 -9.93 -26.20 0.78
CA ALA A 495 -11.19 -26.03 0.03
C ALA A 495 -12.05 -24.89 0.58
N ASP A 496 -11.90 -24.55 1.85
CA ASP A 496 -12.59 -23.44 2.51
C ASP A 496 -11.95 -22.08 2.21
N ILE A 497 -10.62 -21.97 2.24
CA ILE A 497 -9.89 -20.70 2.08
C ILE A 497 -9.60 -20.38 0.61
N LEU A 498 -8.99 -21.31 -0.15
CA LEU A 498 -8.43 -21.01 -1.46
C LEU A 498 -9.44 -20.52 -2.51
N PRO A 499 -10.65 -21.06 -2.63
CA PRO A 499 -11.64 -20.54 -3.57
C PRO A 499 -12.09 -19.11 -3.25
N VAL A 500 -12.17 -18.77 -1.96
CA VAL A 500 -12.56 -17.43 -1.49
C VAL A 500 -11.54 -16.37 -1.89
N VAL A 501 -10.25 -16.72 -1.84
CA VAL A 501 -9.16 -15.78 -2.08
C VAL A 501 -8.61 -15.82 -3.51
N HIS A 502 -9.03 -16.80 -4.32
CA HIS A 502 -8.55 -16.97 -5.69
C HIS A 502 -8.81 -15.72 -6.55
N ASP A 503 -10.04 -15.22 -6.53
CA ASP A 503 -10.46 -14.08 -7.33
C ASP A 503 -10.22 -12.73 -6.65
N LEU A 504 -9.65 -12.76 -5.43
CA LEU A 504 -9.32 -11.55 -4.67
C LEU A 504 -8.27 -10.68 -5.36
N ASN A 505 -7.33 -11.32 -6.02
CA ASN A 505 -6.25 -10.68 -6.76
C ASN A 505 -6.27 -11.14 -8.22
N PRO A 506 -7.17 -10.62 -9.05
CA PRO A 506 -7.28 -11.00 -10.45
C PRO A 506 -5.99 -10.65 -11.22
N ARG A 507 -5.74 -11.39 -12.31
CA ARG A 507 -4.50 -11.32 -13.10
C ARG A 507 -4.79 -10.85 -14.51
N MET A 508 -3.87 -10.06 -15.05
CA MET A 508 -3.81 -9.66 -16.46
C MET A 508 -2.66 -10.38 -17.17
N PRO A 509 -2.81 -10.68 -18.48
CA PRO A 509 -1.74 -11.27 -19.26
C PRO A 509 -0.53 -10.32 -19.41
N ALA A 510 0.64 -10.85 -19.70
CA ALA A 510 1.87 -10.07 -19.90
C ALA A 510 1.69 -8.91 -20.90
N ALA A 511 0.94 -9.15 -21.99
CA ALA A 511 0.67 -8.13 -23.00
C ALA A 511 0.03 -6.85 -22.44
N PHE A 512 -0.73 -6.96 -21.33
CA PHE A 512 -1.25 -5.77 -20.64
C PHE A 512 -0.13 -4.89 -20.10
N PHE A 513 0.93 -5.48 -19.55
CA PHE A 513 2.03 -4.75 -18.90
C PHE A 513 3.14 -4.34 -19.85
N THR A 514 3.44 -5.18 -20.85
CA THR A 514 4.59 -5.02 -21.75
C THR A 514 4.22 -4.45 -23.11
N GLY A 515 2.92 -4.43 -23.45
CA GLY A 515 2.45 -3.84 -24.71
C GLY A 515 2.58 -2.31 -24.71
N GLU A 516 2.85 -1.72 -25.85
CA GLU A 516 2.85 -0.28 -26.02
C GLU A 516 1.44 0.30 -25.82
N PRO A 517 1.24 1.32 -24.95
CA PRO A 517 -0.05 1.98 -24.79
C PRO A 517 -0.51 2.61 -26.10
N LEU A 518 -1.79 2.47 -26.43
CA LEU A 518 -2.31 2.94 -27.71
C LEU A 518 -2.12 4.44 -27.93
N ALA A 519 -2.27 5.25 -26.89
CA ALA A 519 -2.12 6.68 -26.99
C ALA A 519 -0.65 7.13 -27.15
N SER A 520 0.34 6.30 -26.75
CA SER A 520 1.76 6.67 -26.85
C SER A 520 2.22 6.87 -28.30
N ARG A 521 1.53 6.27 -29.26
CA ARG A 521 1.80 6.36 -30.70
C ARG A 521 1.55 7.76 -31.28
N HIS A 522 0.78 8.58 -30.57
CA HIS A 522 0.49 9.96 -31.00
C HIS A 522 1.58 10.95 -30.69
N PHE A 523 2.57 10.56 -29.87
CA PHE A 523 3.61 11.48 -29.40
C PHE A 523 4.88 11.37 -30.24
N PRO A 524 5.51 12.51 -30.57
CA PRO A 524 6.83 12.55 -31.21
C PRO A 524 7.90 11.84 -30.37
N ARG A 525 9.00 11.50 -31.00
CA ARG A 525 10.11 10.79 -30.35
C ARG A 525 10.90 11.64 -29.34
N ASP A 526 10.81 12.97 -29.45
CA ASP A 526 11.44 13.93 -28.53
C ASP A 526 10.71 14.09 -27.20
N ARG A 527 10.28 12.96 -26.64
CA ARG A 527 9.39 12.86 -25.46
C ARG A 527 9.94 13.54 -24.21
N HIS A 528 11.26 13.68 -24.09
CA HIS A 528 11.91 14.36 -22.96
C HIS A 528 11.75 15.89 -22.98
N SER A 529 11.45 16.51 -24.13
CA SER A 529 11.44 17.95 -24.28
C SER A 529 10.19 18.65 -23.72
N TYR A 530 9.12 17.88 -23.43
CA TYR A 530 7.82 18.40 -23.02
C TYR A 530 7.16 17.57 -21.94
N ARG A 531 6.06 18.09 -21.41
CA ARG A 531 5.19 17.40 -20.45
C ARG A 531 3.76 17.29 -20.97
N ILE A 532 3.03 16.36 -20.38
CA ILE A 532 1.61 16.14 -20.63
C ILE A 532 0.82 16.61 -19.42
N PHE A 533 -0.25 17.34 -19.65
CA PHE A 533 -1.29 17.61 -18.66
C PHE A 533 -2.52 16.73 -18.95
N HIS A 534 -2.77 15.75 -18.11
CA HIS A 534 -3.90 14.83 -18.27
C HIS A 534 -5.14 15.36 -17.54
N GLU A 535 -5.84 16.32 -18.13
CA GLU A 535 -7.02 16.95 -17.51
C GLU A 535 -8.14 15.94 -17.25
N ALA A 536 -8.29 14.93 -18.11
CA ALA A 536 -9.31 13.89 -17.95
C ALA A 536 -9.22 13.15 -16.59
N ASP A 537 -8.02 13.06 -15.99
CA ASP A 537 -7.85 12.47 -14.65
C ASP A 537 -8.57 13.26 -13.55
N TRP A 538 -8.76 14.57 -13.73
CA TRP A 538 -9.42 15.42 -12.73
C TRP A 538 -10.92 15.14 -12.59
N TYR A 539 -11.55 14.58 -13.62
CA TYR A 539 -13.00 14.26 -13.63
C TYR A 539 -13.33 12.89 -13.04
N GLY A 540 -12.32 12.10 -12.66
CA GLY A 540 -12.48 10.81 -12.03
C GLY A 540 -12.75 9.65 -13.00
N GLN A 541 -12.26 8.48 -12.62
CA GLN A 541 -12.39 7.24 -13.41
C GLN A 541 -13.79 6.63 -13.31
N GLU A 542 -14.52 6.91 -12.23
CA GLU A 542 -15.87 6.38 -12.01
C GLU A 542 -16.88 6.89 -13.03
N GLU A 543 -16.78 8.16 -13.44
CA GLU A 543 -17.64 8.69 -14.52
C GLU A 543 -17.37 7.99 -15.83
N MET A 544 -16.11 7.63 -16.09
CA MET A 544 -15.72 6.90 -17.27
C MET A 544 -16.24 5.47 -17.26
N ALA A 545 -16.06 4.77 -16.15
CA ALA A 545 -16.50 3.39 -15.97
C ALA A 545 -18.02 3.27 -16.16
N LYS A 546 -18.80 4.22 -15.65
CA LYS A 546 -20.25 4.27 -15.79
C LYS A 546 -20.71 4.48 -17.23
N LYS A 547 -19.97 5.27 -18.03
CA LYS A 547 -20.35 5.65 -19.39
C LYS A 547 -19.88 4.67 -20.49
N TYR A 548 -18.73 4.01 -20.29
CA TYR A 548 -18.05 3.33 -21.39
C TYR A 548 -17.88 1.82 -21.25
N PHE A 549 -18.09 1.19 -20.06
CA PHE A 549 -17.63 -0.20 -19.85
C PHE A 549 -18.57 -1.09 -19.05
N SER A 550 -18.59 -2.36 -19.49
CA SER A 550 -19.35 -3.46 -18.88
C SER A 550 -18.52 -4.40 -18.01
N THR A 551 -17.17 -4.28 -18.00
CA THR A 551 -16.28 -5.18 -17.26
C THR A 551 -15.32 -4.41 -16.38
N GLY A 552 -15.05 -4.92 -15.15
CA GLY A 552 -14.19 -4.27 -14.18
C GLY A 552 -12.73 -4.09 -14.61
N ASP A 553 -12.21 -4.95 -15.49
CA ASP A 553 -10.85 -4.89 -16.02
C ASP A 553 -10.69 -3.84 -17.14
N ALA A 554 -11.78 -3.51 -17.82
CA ALA A 554 -11.77 -2.52 -18.90
C ALA A 554 -11.25 -1.15 -18.40
N VAL A 555 -11.56 -0.78 -17.15
CA VAL A 555 -11.07 0.45 -16.54
C VAL A 555 -9.52 0.50 -16.52
N TYR A 556 -8.87 -0.64 -16.24
CA TYR A 556 -7.40 -0.71 -16.19
C TYR A 556 -6.77 -0.61 -17.59
N TRP A 557 -7.42 -1.19 -18.60
CA TRP A 557 -7.02 -1.00 -19.99
C TRP A 557 -7.12 0.47 -20.43
N ILE A 558 -8.16 1.20 -19.98
CA ILE A 558 -8.31 2.63 -20.23
C ILE A 558 -7.19 3.40 -19.56
N VAL A 559 -6.97 3.15 -18.28
CA VAL A 559 -5.94 3.82 -17.50
C VAL A 559 -4.57 3.71 -18.18
N ARG A 560 -4.21 2.50 -18.62
CA ARG A 560 -2.94 2.26 -19.29
C ARG A 560 -2.90 2.83 -20.71
N ASN A 561 -3.87 2.49 -21.54
CA ASN A 561 -3.89 2.90 -22.95
C ASN A 561 -4.18 4.39 -23.15
N GLY A 562 -4.90 5.02 -22.22
CA GLY A 562 -5.18 6.45 -22.18
C GLY A 562 -4.09 7.25 -21.47
N LEU A 563 -2.98 6.63 -21.09
CA LEU A 563 -1.84 7.28 -20.43
C LEU A 563 -2.26 8.11 -19.20
N PHE A 564 -3.08 7.52 -18.31
CA PHE A 564 -3.39 8.20 -17.04
C PHE A 564 -2.14 8.38 -16.19
N PRO A 565 -2.13 9.38 -15.29
CA PRO A 565 -0.95 9.74 -14.51
C PRO A 565 -0.24 8.52 -13.91
N MET A 566 1.08 8.57 -13.88
CA MET A 566 2.06 7.55 -13.57
C MET A 566 2.27 6.49 -14.67
N THR A 567 1.23 6.05 -15.41
CA THR A 567 1.39 5.00 -16.44
C THR A 567 2.23 5.41 -17.68
N PRO A 568 2.37 6.70 -18.05
CA PRO A 568 3.17 7.12 -19.22
C PRO A 568 4.67 6.93 -19.05
N VAL A 569 5.15 6.72 -17.86
CA VAL A 569 6.59 6.71 -17.56
C VAL A 569 7.34 5.65 -18.34
N GLY A 570 6.75 4.44 -18.47
CA GLY A 570 7.34 3.38 -19.29
C GLY A 570 7.51 3.72 -20.77
N GLU A 571 6.94 4.86 -21.19
CA GLU A 571 7.01 5.43 -22.52
C GLU A 571 7.88 6.70 -22.56
N ASP A 572 8.62 6.96 -21.46
CA ASP A 572 9.48 8.14 -21.30
C ASP A 572 8.73 9.49 -21.44
N LEU A 573 7.47 9.49 -21.03
CA LEU A 573 6.61 10.65 -21.04
C LEU A 573 6.50 11.24 -19.64
N SER A 574 6.76 12.53 -19.48
CA SER A 574 6.67 13.26 -18.23
C SER A 574 5.32 13.94 -18.10
N MET A 575 4.81 14.03 -16.87
CA MET A 575 3.52 14.62 -16.56
C MET A 575 3.64 15.78 -15.57
N VAL A 576 2.60 16.60 -15.55
CA VAL A 576 2.48 17.74 -14.62
C VAL A 576 1.02 18.02 -14.30
N LEU A 577 0.77 18.64 -13.15
CA LEU A 577 -0.56 18.98 -12.62
C LEU A 577 -1.44 17.76 -12.31
N GLU A 578 -0.84 16.62 -12.01
CA GLU A 578 -1.56 15.42 -11.60
C GLU A 578 -2.10 15.55 -10.17
N ARG A 579 -3.04 14.67 -9.85
CA ARG A 579 -3.52 14.51 -8.48
C ARG A 579 -2.42 13.91 -7.59
N ASP A 580 -2.36 14.40 -6.37
CA ASP A 580 -1.52 13.82 -5.34
C ASP A 580 -2.17 12.54 -4.78
N TYR A 581 -1.76 11.38 -5.33
CA TYR A 581 -2.35 10.07 -5.00
C TYR A 581 -1.95 9.56 -3.61
N ASP A 582 -0.68 9.66 -3.27
CA ASP A 582 -0.12 9.13 -2.03
C ASP A 582 -0.08 10.16 -0.89
N LYS A 583 -0.46 11.40 -1.19
CA LYS A 583 -0.41 12.55 -0.28
C LYS A 583 1.01 12.89 0.17
N THR A 584 1.98 12.70 -0.73
CA THR A 584 3.39 13.03 -0.48
C THR A 584 3.95 14.07 -1.46
N ALA A 585 3.13 14.62 -2.35
CA ALA A 585 3.58 15.69 -3.22
C ALA A 585 4.07 16.90 -2.41
N LEU A 586 5.12 17.54 -2.90
CA LEU A 586 5.68 18.75 -2.28
C LEU A 586 4.63 19.87 -2.21
N LEU A 587 4.66 20.65 -1.13
CA LEU A 587 3.72 21.77 -0.94
C LEU A 587 3.67 22.74 -2.12
N PRO A 588 4.78 23.14 -2.76
CA PRO A 588 4.73 23.98 -3.95
C PRO A 588 3.93 23.36 -5.10
N THR A 589 4.05 22.05 -5.32
CA THR A 589 3.25 21.34 -6.33
C THR A 589 1.75 21.39 -6.03
N ILE A 590 1.39 21.20 -4.76
CA ILE A 590 0.00 21.28 -4.31
C ILE A 590 -0.56 22.70 -4.52
N ASP A 591 0.22 23.70 -4.13
CA ASP A 591 -0.16 25.11 -4.30
C ASP A 591 -0.35 25.47 -5.78
N LEU A 592 0.45 24.90 -6.68
CA LEU A 592 0.27 25.05 -8.12
C LEU A 592 -1.03 24.42 -8.60
N VAL A 593 -1.28 23.15 -8.26
CA VAL A 593 -2.52 22.44 -8.62
C VAL A 593 -3.76 23.15 -8.06
N ASP A 594 -3.72 23.58 -6.81
CA ASP A 594 -4.79 24.35 -6.19
C ASP A 594 -5.02 25.70 -6.90
N SER A 595 -3.93 26.34 -7.40
CA SER A 595 -4.04 27.59 -8.16
C SER A 595 -4.74 27.37 -9.51
N VAL A 596 -4.41 26.28 -10.20
CA VAL A 596 -5.11 25.87 -11.44
C VAL A 596 -6.61 25.70 -11.19
N TRP A 597 -6.98 25.00 -10.11
CA TRP A 597 -8.39 24.83 -9.72
C TRP A 597 -9.08 26.15 -9.37
N ALA A 598 -8.36 27.06 -8.72
CA ALA A 598 -8.90 28.36 -8.35
C ALA A 598 -9.18 29.22 -9.59
N VAL A 599 -8.25 29.30 -10.55
CA VAL A 599 -8.44 30.02 -11.83
C VAL A 599 -9.58 29.41 -12.64
N LYS A 600 -9.70 28.07 -12.67
CA LYS A 600 -10.82 27.39 -13.33
C LYS A 600 -12.17 27.76 -12.71
N ARG A 601 -12.27 27.78 -11.37
CA ARG A 601 -13.50 28.15 -10.64
C ARG A 601 -13.87 29.62 -10.79
N ALA A 602 -12.89 30.50 -11.05
CA ALA A 602 -13.15 31.92 -11.35
C ALA A 602 -13.84 32.12 -12.71
N GLY A 603 -14.10 31.05 -13.47
CA GLY A 603 -14.87 31.08 -14.72
C GLY A 603 -14.09 31.50 -15.96
N ARG A 604 -12.78 31.56 -15.91
CA ARG A 604 -11.95 31.84 -17.08
C ARG A 604 -12.02 30.67 -18.06
N THR A 605 -12.43 30.93 -19.30
CA THR A 605 -12.63 29.89 -20.33
C THR A 605 -11.32 29.25 -20.80
N ASP A 606 -10.25 30.05 -20.84
CA ASP A 606 -8.90 29.63 -21.20
C ASP A 606 -8.00 29.38 -19.97
N TRP A 607 -8.61 28.97 -18.84
CA TRP A 607 -7.98 28.83 -17.52
C TRP A 607 -6.66 28.01 -17.53
N TRP A 608 -6.53 27.06 -18.41
CA TRP A 608 -5.35 26.20 -18.56
C TRP A 608 -4.18 26.89 -19.25
N ARG A 609 -4.44 27.88 -20.10
CA ARG A 609 -3.44 28.52 -20.97
C ARG A 609 -2.24 29.14 -20.22
N PRO A 610 -2.41 29.88 -19.13
CA PRO A 610 -1.28 30.43 -18.39
C PRO A 610 -0.34 29.36 -17.82
N PHE A 611 -0.87 28.17 -17.54
CA PHE A 611 -0.08 27.09 -16.96
C PHE A 611 0.68 26.25 -18.01
N VAL A 612 0.27 26.30 -19.26
CA VAL A 612 0.91 25.56 -20.37
C VAL A 612 2.38 25.94 -20.54
N ALA A 613 2.63 27.22 -20.73
CA ALA A 613 3.98 27.73 -20.93
C ALA A 613 4.86 27.56 -19.69
N MET A 614 4.38 28.01 -18.52
CA MET A 614 5.16 27.97 -17.28
C MET A 614 5.47 26.54 -16.81
N SER A 615 4.70 25.54 -17.23
CA SER A 615 4.86 24.12 -16.82
C SER A 615 5.44 23.23 -17.92
N ASN A 616 5.87 23.79 -19.07
CA ASN A 616 6.40 23.02 -20.20
C ASN A 616 5.41 21.98 -20.75
N ILE A 617 4.11 22.31 -20.78
CA ILE A 617 3.05 21.43 -21.29
C ILE A 617 3.00 21.58 -22.81
N ARG A 618 3.01 20.46 -23.54
CA ARG A 618 2.75 20.42 -24.98
C ARG A 618 1.43 19.75 -25.31
N TYR A 619 1.06 18.74 -24.54
CA TYR A 619 -0.17 17.99 -24.81
C TYR A 619 -1.11 18.04 -23.61
N ARG A 620 -2.39 18.30 -23.91
CA ARG A 620 -3.48 18.29 -22.95
C ARG A 620 -4.40 17.12 -23.24
N GLY A 621 -4.49 16.17 -22.34
CA GLY A 621 -5.37 14.99 -22.43
C GLY A 621 -6.76 15.28 -21.89
N ILE A 622 -7.79 15.22 -22.74
CA ILE A 622 -9.20 15.45 -22.39
C ILE A 622 -10.06 14.25 -22.76
N TYR A 623 -11.23 14.13 -22.13
CA TYR A 623 -12.23 13.19 -22.60
C TYR A 623 -12.80 13.66 -23.95
N LYS A 624 -12.88 12.74 -24.92
CA LYS A 624 -13.68 13.00 -26.11
C LYS A 624 -15.14 13.18 -25.72
N PRO A 625 -15.87 14.10 -26.36
CA PRO A 625 -17.31 14.19 -26.20
C PRO A 625 -17.98 12.85 -26.45
N PHE A 626 -18.87 12.45 -25.55
CA PHE A 626 -19.58 11.19 -25.66
C PHE A 626 -20.62 11.29 -26.78
N ASP A 627 -20.47 10.49 -27.81
CA ASP A 627 -21.42 10.32 -28.89
C ASP A 627 -22.28 9.06 -28.60
N GLU A 628 -23.50 9.27 -28.10
CA GLU A 628 -24.44 8.20 -27.76
C GLU A 628 -24.80 7.31 -28.96
N GLU A 629 -24.79 7.85 -30.17
CA GLU A 629 -25.12 7.12 -31.40
C GLU A 629 -23.96 6.17 -31.78
N ARG A 630 -22.72 6.62 -31.65
CA ARG A 630 -21.53 5.76 -31.82
C ARG A 630 -21.39 4.71 -30.72
N ALA A 631 -21.79 5.01 -29.51
CA ALA A 631 -21.72 4.06 -28.39
C ALA A 631 -22.71 2.90 -28.54
N ARG A 632 -23.89 3.13 -29.16
CA ARG A 632 -24.86 2.09 -29.46
C ARG A 632 -24.40 1.13 -30.57
N VAL A 633 -23.60 1.61 -31.52
CA VAL A 633 -23.13 0.85 -32.68
C VAL A 633 -21.86 0.05 -32.38
N LYS A 634 -21.00 0.49 -31.47
CA LYS A 634 -19.74 -0.17 -31.17
C LYS A 634 -19.73 -0.72 -29.74
N LYS A 635 -20.25 -1.93 -29.55
CA LYS A 635 -20.13 -2.75 -28.33
C LYS A 635 -18.65 -2.98 -27.89
N ASN A 636 -17.67 -2.58 -28.70
CA ASN A 636 -16.23 -2.68 -28.51
C ASN A 636 -15.52 -1.36 -28.84
N MET A 637 -15.94 -0.24 -28.26
CA MET A 637 -15.17 0.99 -28.42
C MET A 637 -13.76 0.77 -27.88
N LYS A 638 -12.76 0.82 -28.75
CA LYS A 638 -11.35 0.69 -28.35
C LYS A 638 -11.03 1.83 -27.40
N VAL A 639 -10.57 1.49 -26.25
CA VAL A 639 -10.30 2.35 -25.10
C VAL A 639 -9.43 3.59 -25.42
N ALA A 640 -8.53 3.48 -26.39
CA ALA A 640 -7.72 4.60 -26.88
C ALA A 640 -8.55 5.74 -27.50
N GLU A 641 -9.79 5.48 -27.83
CA GLU A 641 -10.66 6.50 -28.44
C GLU A 641 -11.37 7.38 -27.40
N ALA A 642 -11.28 7.05 -26.10
CA ALA A 642 -11.92 7.82 -25.03
C ALA A 642 -11.14 9.09 -24.63
N ILE A 643 -9.82 9.10 -24.84
CA ILE A 643 -8.95 10.22 -24.53
C ILE A 643 -8.37 10.81 -25.82
N GLU A 644 -8.40 12.13 -25.90
CA GLU A 644 -7.79 12.91 -26.97
C GLU A 644 -6.66 13.76 -26.38
N PHE A 645 -5.50 13.74 -27.04
CA PHE A 645 -4.38 14.58 -26.67
C PHE A 645 -4.26 15.72 -27.69
N ILE A 646 -4.55 16.93 -27.21
CA ILE A 646 -4.52 18.16 -28.03
C ILE A 646 -3.13 18.77 -27.90
N ASP A 647 -2.45 19.00 -29.03
CA ASP A 647 -1.20 19.79 -29.04
C ASP A 647 -1.55 21.27 -28.79
N VAL A 648 -1.03 21.83 -27.70
CA VAL A 648 -1.29 23.21 -27.26
C VAL A 648 -0.10 24.13 -27.49
N GLY A 649 0.90 23.65 -28.22
CA GLY A 649 2.13 24.35 -28.51
C GLY A 649 3.31 23.87 -27.67
N HIS A 650 4.51 24.09 -28.16
CA HIS A 650 5.75 23.72 -27.48
C HIS A 650 6.32 24.91 -26.72
N HIS A 651 6.48 24.75 -25.42
CA HIS A 651 7.13 25.71 -24.54
C HIS A 651 8.36 25.08 -23.90
N PRO A 652 9.53 25.79 -23.86
CA PRO A 652 10.74 25.21 -23.31
C PRO A 652 10.64 25.04 -21.78
N ARG A 653 11.33 24.02 -21.23
CA ARG A 653 11.42 23.80 -19.77
C ARG A 653 12.28 24.86 -19.08
N TYR A 654 13.26 25.38 -19.79
CA TYR A 654 14.18 26.45 -19.35
C TYR A 654 14.02 27.62 -20.29
N TYR A 655 13.64 28.78 -19.75
CA TYR A 655 13.39 29.96 -20.57
C TYR A 655 13.76 31.25 -19.83
N PHE A 656 14.14 32.26 -20.55
CA PHE A 656 14.31 33.59 -20.00
C PHE A 656 12.97 34.30 -19.92
N ALA A 657 12.66 34.86 -18.76
CA ALA A 657 11.48 35.68 -18.58
C ALA A 657 11.62 36.98 -19.37
N ASP A 658 10.61 37.36 -20.11
CA ASP A 658 10.48 38.65 -20.74
C ASP A 658 9.68 39.63 -19.85
N GLN A 659 8.94 39.11 -18.88
CA GLN A 659 8.19 39.85 -17.90
C GLN A 659 8.33 39.22 -16.53
N MET A 660 8.58 40.10 -15.52
CA MET A 660 8.55 39.64 -14.12
C MET A 660 7.41 40.33 -13.38
N VAL A 661 6.70 39.56 -12.55
CA VAL A 661 5.55 40.05 -11.79
C VAL A 661 5.75 39.70 -10.32
N THR A 662 5.77 40.70 -9.46
CA THR A 662 5.82 40.48 -8.01
C THR A 662 4.48 39.97 -7.50
N ILE A 663 4.50 38.89 -6.72
CA ILE A 663 3.34 38.33 -6.01
C ILE A 663 3.61 38.29 -4.51
N ARG A 664 2.59 38.44 -3.70
CA ARG A 664 2.71 38.33 -2.24
C ARG A 664 2.58 36.87 -1.76
N ASP A 665 1.63 36.17 -2.34
CA ASP A 665 1.25 34.82 -1.98
C ASP A 665 0.48 34.13 -3.12
N ARG A 666 0.00 32.91 -2.88
CA ARG A 666 -0.79 32.13 -3.83
C ARG A 666 -2.11 32.83 -4.23
N HIS A 667 -2.76 33.51 -3.33
CA HIS A 667 -4.02 34.20 -3.62
C HIS A 667 -3.77 35.38 -4.57
N ASP A 668 -2.70 36.14 -4.34
CA ASP A 668 -2.28 37.22 -5.24
C ASP A 668 -1.88 36.70 -6.62
N PHE A 669 -1.20 35.55 -6.69
CA PHE A 669 -0.88 34.85 -7.92
C PHE A 669 -2.15 34.50 -8.72
N VAL A 670 -3.11 33.81 -8.08
CA VAL A 670 -4.38 33.42 -8.70
C VAL A 670 -5.14 34.64 -9.19
N ARG A 671 -5.25 35.70 -8.37
CA ARG A 671 -5.94 36.95 -8.74
C ARG A 671 -5.30 37.55 -10.01
N LYS A 672 -3.98 37.70 -10.02
CA LYS A 672 -3.27 38.29 -11.15
C LYS A 672 -3.44 37.44 -12.41
N LEU A 673 -3.37 36.11 -12.30
CA LEU A 673 -3.63 35.21 -13.43
C LEU A 673 -5.07 35.30 -13.94
N THR A 674 -6.04 35.56 -13.05
CA THR A 674 -7.44 35.68 -13.44
C THR A 674 -7.70 37.00 -14.16
N ASP A 675 -7.15 38.11 -13.61
CA ASP A 675 -7.49 39.48 -14.04
C ASP A 675 -6.53 40.01 -15.13
N GLY A 676 -5.34 39.43 -15.24
CA GLY A 676 -4.27 39.92 -16.12
C GLY A 676 -4.07 39.12 -17.39
N SER A 677 -3.44 39.78 -18.36
CA SER A 677 -2.89 39.15 -19.56
C SER A 677 -1.37 39.20 -19.48
N TYR A 678 -0.73 38.05 -19.64
CA TYR A 678 0.71 37.89 -19.51
C TYR A 678 1.27 37.15 -20.74
N THR A 679 2.55 37.35 -21.01
CA THR A 679 3.28 36.59 -22.01
C THR A 679 3.49 35.16 -21.60
N ASP A 680 3.78 34.29 -22.53
CA ASP A 680 4.13 32.89 -22.27
C ASP A 680 5.44 32.74 -21.48
N ALA A 681 6.31 33.79 -21.50
CA ALA A 681 7.58 33.82 -20.78
C ALA A 681 7.54 34.67 -19.49
N VAL A 682 6.38 34.76 -18.82
CA VAL A 682 6.25 35.48 -17.56
C VAL A 682 6.88 34.70 -16.39
N ALA A 683 7.48 35.44 -15.44
CA ALA A 683 7.94 34.94 -14.15
C ALA A 683 7.24 35.63 -13.00
N PHE A 684 6.46 34.90 -12.21
CA PHE A 684 5.87 35.36 -10.95
C PHE A 684 6.82 35.07 -9.79
N VAL A 685 7.25 36.11 -9.08
CA VAL A 685 8.24 36.00 -7.99
C VAL A 685 7.77 36.71 -6.73
N THR A 686 8.21 36.25 -5.57
CA THR A 686 7.88 36.90 -4.27
C THR A 686 8.81 38.04 -3.93
N LYS A 687 9.90 38.23 -4.67
CA LYS A 687 10.82 39.39 -4.54
C LYS A 687 10.41 40.48 -5.50
N PRO A 688 10.88 41.73 -5.26
CA PRO A 688 10.64 42.82 -6.20
C PRO A 688 11.08 42.45 -7.63
N ALA A 689 10.13 42.59 -8.55
CA ALA A 689 10.42 42.38 -9.97
C ALA A 689 11.29 43.50 -10.53
N PHE A 690 12.08 43.17 -11.52
CA PHE A 690 12.83 44.12 -12.34
C PHE A 690 12.49 43.88 -13.83
N VAL A 691 12.85 44.76 -14.70
CA VAL A 691 12.70 44.54 -16.13
C VAL A 691 13.84 43.64 -16.62
N PRO A 692 13.59 42.35 -16.98
CA PRO A 692 14.63 41.44 -17.36
C PRO A 692 15.14 41.76 -18.76
N SER A 693 16.47 41.69 -18.95
CA SER A 693 17.06 41.69 -20.26
C SER A 693 16.79 40.40 -21.04
N ARG A 694 16.83 40.43 -22.33
CA ARG A 694 16.70 39.22 -23.17
C ARG A 694 17.84 38.25 -22.91
N GLY A 695 17.53 36.97 -22.99
CA GLY A 695 18.47 35.86 -22.93
C GLY A 695 18.05 34.73 -23.85
N VAL A 696 18.95 33.83 -24.14
CA VAL A 696 18.73 32.67 -24.99
C VAL A 696 19.35 31.43 -24.35
N VAL A 697 18.61 30.34 -24.31
CA VAL A 697 19.15 29.03 -23.96
C VAL A 697 19.78 28.45 -25.23
N ARG A 698 21.10 28.25 -25.21
CA ARG A 698 21.88 27.75 -26.34
C ARG A 698 21.95 26.24 -26.42
N GLY A 699 21.88 25.58 -25.28
CA GLY A 699 21.90 24.12 -25.15
C GLY A 699 21.49 23.66 -23.78
N MET A 700 21.04 22.44 -23.71
CA MET A 700 20.76 21.80 -22.43
C MET A 700 21.10 20.30 -22.47
N ARG A 701 21.47 19.75 -21.32
CA ARG A 701 21.63 18.32 -21.08
C ARG A 701 21.04 18.01 -19.72
N GLU A 702 20.15 17.05 -19.66
CA GLU A 702 19.49 16.63 -18.43
C GLU A 702 19.74 15.15 -18.17
N THR A 703 19.88 14.82 -16.89
CA THR A 703 19.76 13.47 -16.35
C THR A 703 18.61 13.42 -15.35
N HIS A 704 18.46 12.33 -14.61
CA HIS A 704 17.41 12.25 -13.60
C HIS A 704 17.64 13.23 -12.43
N ASN A 705 18.91 13.40 -12.01
CA ASN A 705 19.25 14.22 -10.85
C ASN A 705 19.98 15.52 -11.22
N THR A 706 20.29 15.79 -12.49
CA THR A 706 21.09 16.96 -12.89
C THR A 706 20.55 17.61 -14.14
N ALA A 707 20.82 18.92 -14.29
CA ALA A 707 20.66 19.63 -15.56
C ALA A 707 21.84 20.58 -15.76
N THR A 708 22.36 20.62 -16.98
CA THR A 708 23.36 21.59 -17.43
C THR A 708 22.75 22.40 -18.55
N ILE A 709 22.74 23.73 -18.41
CA ILE A 709 22.07 24.66 -19.32
C ILE A 709 23.08 25.70 -19.74
N ASP A 710 23.45 25.72 -21.01
CA ASP A 710 24.29 26.74 -21.60
C ASP A 710 23.42 27.93 -22.05
N VAL A 711 23.68 29.11 -21.50
CA VAL A 711 22.85 30.31 -21.70
C VAL A 711 23.67 31.50 -22.17
N GLU A 712 23.01 32.43 -22.85
CA GLU A 712 23.58 33.71 -23.20
C GLU A 712 22.56 34.81 -22.85
N SER A 713 22.97 35.77 -22.06
CA SER A 713 22.13 36.91 -21.69
C SER A 713 22.74 38.25 -22.10
N PHE A 714 21.89 39.19 -22.51
CA PHE A 714 22.30 40.48 -23.05
C PHE A 714 22.30 41.61 -22.01
N GLY A 715 22.08 41.25 -20.74
CA GLY A 715 22.04 42.13 -19.62
C GLY A 715 21.65 41.39 -18.35
N ARG A 716 21.10 42.05 -17.35
CA ARG A 716 20.52 41.38 -16.18
C ARG A 716 19.24 40.65 -16.58
N ALA A 717 19.31 39.34 -16.70
CA ALA A 717 18.22 38.52 -17.17
C ALA A 717 17.71 37.59 -16.05
N PHE A 718 16.52 36.99 -16.21
CA PHE A 718 15.95 36.04 -15.26
C PHE A 718 15.64 34.73 -15.98
N LEU A 719 16.35 33.66 -15.59
CA LEU A 719 16.15 32.32 -16.14
C LEU A 719 15.13 31.57 -15.27
N VAL A 720 14.04 31.15 -15.86
CA VAL A 720 13.04 30.25 -15.23
C VAL A 720 13.38 28.82 -15.57
N MET A 721 13.33 27.98 -14.56
CA MET A 721 13.56 26.53 -14.64
C MET A 721 12.28 25.84 -14.15
N SER A 722 11.48 25.28 -15.08
CA SER A 722 10.19 24.62 -14.77
C SER A 722 10.42 23.26 -14.12
N VAL A 723 11.15 23.25 -13.02
CA VAL A 723 11.45 22.09 -12.16
C VAL A 723 10.97 22.43 -10.76
N THR A 724 10.24 21.51 -10.13
CA THR A 724 9.68 21.72 -8.79
C THR A 724 10.78 22.10 -7.80
N THR A 725 10.53 23.16 -7.02
CA THR A 725 11.47 23.63 -6.02
C THR A 725 11.55 22.68 -4.84
N ASP A 726 12.78 22.41 -4.39
CA ASP A 726 13.08 21.63 -3.18
C ASP A 726 14.41 22.11 -2.61
N LYS A 727 14.57 22.02 -1.28
CA LYS A 727 15.76 22.49 -0.56
C LYS A 727 17.06 21.74 -0.90
N TYR A 728 16.96 20.55 -1.49
CA TYR A 728 18.10 19.73 -1.88
C TYR A 728 18.61 19.99 -3.30
N TRP A 729 18.00 20.93 -4.03
CA TRP A 729 18.54 21.45 -5.25
C TRP A 729 19.70 22.42 -4.98
N THR A 730 20.83 22.17 -5.59
CA THR A 730 21.95 23.11 -5.69
C THR A 730 22.05 23.63 -7.11
N VAL A 731 22.17 24.95 -7.25
CA VAL A 731 22.29 25.61 -8.55
C VAL A 731 23.56 26.42 -8.56
N THR A 732 24.31 26.33 -9.66
CA THR A 732 25.54 27.15 -9.85
C THR A 732 25.48 27.86 -11.20
N ILE A 733 26.15 29.04 -11.29
CA ILE A 733 26.48 29.73 -12.53
C ILE A 733 28.00 29.73 -12.63
N ASP A 734 28.57 29.11 -13.67
CA ASP A 734 30.01 28.97 -13.88
C ASP A 734 30.73 28.41 -12.64
N GLY A 735 30.13 27.42 -12.01
CA GLY A 735 30.61 26.75 -10.78
C GLY A 735 30.41 27.55 -9.49
N LYS A 736 29.90 28.78 -9.54
CA LYS A 736 29.61 29.60 -8.35
C LYS A 736 28.18 29.32 -7.87
N PRO A 737 27.95 28.97 -6.60
CA PRO A 737 26.63 28.67 -6.09
C PRO A 737 25.72 29.91 -6.09
N VAL A 738 24.49 29.73 -6.56
CA VAL A 738 23.44 30.75 -6.55
C VAL A 738 22.20 30.18 -5.87
N ARG A 739 21.47 31.04 -5.15
CA ARG A 739 20.23 30.61 -4.50
C ARG A 739 19.06 30.84 -5.46
N PRO A 740 18.36 29.77 -5.88
CA PRO A 740 17.18 29.92 -6.72
C PRO A 740 16.03 30.58 -5.93
N LEU A 741 15.20 31.33 -6.62
CA LEU A 741 13.96 31.91 -6.12
C LEU A 741 12.80 30.99 -6.50
N VAL A 742 11.83 30.87 -5.58
CA VAL A 742 10.55 30.25 -5.93
C VAL A 742 9.87 31.13 -7.01
N THR A 743 9.57 30.51 -8.13
CA THR A 743 9.03 31.18 -9.32
C THR A 743 7.77 30.42 -9.77
N ASN A 744 6.75 31.16 -10.21
CA ASN A 744 5.48 30.56 -10.66
C ASN A 744 4.89 29.58 -9.62
N ILE A 745 5.00 29.93 -8.33
CA ILE A 745 4.52 29.19 -7.15
C ILE A 745 5.30 27.89 -6.87
N ALA A 746 5.65 27.11 -7.88
CA ALA A 746 6.20 25.77 -7.67
C ALA A 746 7.61 25.57 -8.24
N TYR A 747 8.07 26.45 -9.10
CA TYR A 747 9.29 26.26 -9.86
C TYR A 747 10.45 27.08 -9.33
N GLN A 748 11.58 27.04 -10.01
CA GLN A 748 12.80 27.74 -9.64
C GLN A 748 13.16 28.79 -10.70
N GLY A 749 13.81 29.86 -10.26
CA GLY A 749 14.36 30.86 -11.15
C GLY A 749 15.59 31.52 -10.54
N ILE A 750 16.49 31.99 -11.40
CA ILE A 750 17.74 32.64 -11.03
C ILE A 750 17.98 33.89 -11.88
N GLU A 751 18.65 34.88 -11.29
CA GLU A 751 19.21 36.00 -12.03
C GLU A 751 20.49 35.55 -12.74
N VAL A 752 20.62 35.89 -14.02
CA VAL A 752 21.78 35.59 -14.84
C VAL A 752 22.42 36.92 -15.28
N PRO A 753 23.72 37.14 -15.02
CA PRO A 753 24.43 38.35 -15.48
C PRO A 753 24.57 38.37 -16.98
N ALA A 754 25.01 39.50 -17.53
CA ALA A 754 25.32 39.64 -18.98
C ALA A 754 26.46 38.72 -19.38
N GLY A 755 26.34 38.04 -20.52
CA GLY A 755 27.36 37.15 -21.08
C GLY A 755 26.90 35.74 -21.35
N LYS A 756 27.87 34.90 -21.68
CA LYS A 756 27.67 33.47 -21.85
C LYS A 756 28.01 32.77 -20.55
N HIS A 757 27.09 31.96 -20.08
CA HIS A 757 27.18 31.28 -18.78
C HIS A 757 26.74 29.84 -18.88
N ARG A 758 27.28 29.02 -18.00
CA ARG A 758 26.82 27.64 -17.76
C ARG A 758 26.10 27.55 -16.42
N VAL A 759 24.82 27.21 -16.45
CA VAL A 759 24.01 26.96 -15.29
C VAL A 759 23.98 25.46 -15.04
N GLU A 760 24.29 25.03 -13.81
CA GLU A 760 24.25 23.64 -13.41
C GLU A 760 23.30 23.48 -12.23
N MET A 761 22.40 22.53 -12.35
CA MET A 761 21.47 22.10 -11.29
C MET A 761 21.81 20.69 -10.86
N ARG A 762 21.81 20.43 -9.56
CA ARG A 762 22.02 19.09 -9.00
C ARG A 762 21.12 18.83 -7.80
N TYR A 763 20.37 17.76 -7.86
CA TYR A 763 19.56 17.27 -6.75
C TYR A 763 20.28 16.18 -5.96
N ARG A 764 20.38 16.34 -4.65
CA ARG A 764 20.97 15.33 -3.77
C ARG A 764 20.40 15.42 -2.37
N ASN A 765 19.56 14.45 -1.98
CA ASN A 765 19.07 14.35 -0.61
C ASN A 765 20.20 13.85 0.31
N THR A 766 20.72 14.76 1.13
CA THR A 766 21.84 14.47 2.03
C THR A 766 21.44 13.58 3.20
N LEU A 767 20.18 13.67 3.67
CA LEU A 767 19.67 12.81 4.74
C LEU A 767 19.52 11.37 4.25
N ALA A 768 19.03 11.16 3.02
CA ALA A 768 18.97 9.84 2.41
C ALA A 768 20.36 9.21 2.28
N ALA A 769 21.35 10.01 1.81
CA ALA A 769 22.72 9.53 1.67
C ALA A 769 23.40 9.26 3.03
N GLY A 770 23.19 10.10 4.02
CA GLY A 770 23.70 9.90 5.39
C GLY A 770 23.05 8.70 6.07
N GLY A 771 21.71 8.63 5.99
CA GLY A 771 20.93 7.52 6.52
C GLY A 771 21.31 6.16 5.90
N ALA A 772 21.62 6.12 4.59
CA ALA A 772 22.07 4.90 3.93
C ALA A 772 23.37 4.34 4.53
N LYS A 773 24.32 5.20 4.89
CA LYS A 773 25.57 4.79 5.58
C LYS A 773 25.26 4.18 6.95
N ILE A 774 24.35 4.80 7.71
CA ILE A 774 23.90 4.28 9.01
C ILE A 774 23.21 2.93 8.84
N SER A 775 22.28 2.82 7.88
CA SER A 775 21.53 1.58 7.61
C SER A 775 22.43 0.42 7.22
N ILE A 776 23.40 0.66 6.34
CA ILE A 776 24.37 -0.37 5.93
C ILE A 776 25.22 -0.79 7.11
N GLY A 777 25.80 0.16 7.84
CA GLY A 777 26.65 -0.12 9.03
C GLY A 777 25.87 -0.90 10.10
N ALA A 778 24.67 -0.47 10.46
CA ALA A 778 23.83 -1.14 11.43
C ALA A 778 23.44 -2.56 10.97
N SER A 779 23.04 -2.72 9.70
CA SER A 779 22.68 -4.02 9.14
C SER A 779 23.83 -5.00 9.16
N VAL A 780 25.03 -4.55 8.77
CA VAL A 780 26.25 -5.38 8.81
C VAL A 780 26.59 -5.80 10.24
N LEU A 781 26.58 -4.87 11.19
CA LEU A 781 26.86 -5.17 12.59
C LEU A 781 25.84 -6.15 13.19
N LEU A 782 24.56 -5.96 12.92
CA LEU A 782 23.51 -6.84 13.40
C LEU A 782 23.56 -8.23 12.72
N LEU A 783 23.91 -8.31 11.43
CA LEU A 783 24.14 -9.58 10.75
C LEU A 783 25.34 -10.32 11.37
N ILE A 784 26.47 -9.65 11.60
CA ILE A 784 27.60 -10.22 12.31
C ILE A 784 27.15 -10.75 13.68
N ALA A 785 26.46 -9.94 14.47
CA ALA A 785 25.94 -10.32 15.78
C ALA A 785 24.98 -11.52 15.74
N ALA A 786 24.15 -11.60 14.71
CA ALA A 786 23.17 -12.69 14.51
C ALA A 786 23.85 -14.03 14.18
N PHE A 787 24.96 -14.00 13.45
CA PHE A 787 25.66 -15.20 12.95
C PHE A 787 26.99 -15.45 13.62
N TRP A 788 27.40 -14.62 14.63
CA TRP A 788 28.64 -14.84 15.38
C TRP A 788 28.66 -16.23 16.02
N PRO A 789 29.70 -17.03 15.81
CA PRO A 789 29.77 -18.36 16.37
C PRO A 789 29.74 -18.27 17.90
N ARG A 790 28.77 -18.92 18.54
CA ARG A 790 28.78 -19.06 20.00
C ARG A 790 30.04 -19.83 20.40
N ARG A 791 30.91 -19.24 21.20
CA ARG A 791 31.88 -20.03 21.96
C ARG A 791 31.07 -21.09 22.72
N ARG A 792 31.31 -22.37 22.43
CA ARG A 792 30.80 -23.46 23.27
C ARG A 792 31.35 -23.15 24.66
N GLU A 793 30.48 -22.81 25.58
CA GLU A 793 30.82 -22.88 27.00
C GLU A 793 31.16 -24.36 27.23
N LEU A 794 32.45 -24.61 27.42
CA LEU A 794 32.95 -25.84 27.93
C LEU A 794 32.45 -25.92 29.38
N SER A 795 31.31 -26.61 29.58
CA SER A 795 30.85 -27.06 30.90
C SER A 795 31.33 -28.44 31.14
#